data_2324314eb398f878be6c64cbf794bafb
#
_entry.id   2324314eb398f878be6c64cbf794bafb
#
_cell.length_a   1.000
_cell.length_b   1.000
_cell.length_c   1.000
_cell.angle_alpha   90.00
_cell.angle_beta   90.00
_cell.angle_gamma   90.00
#
_symmetry.space_group_name_H-M   'P 1'
#
loop_
_entity.id
_entity.type
_entity.pdbx_description
1 polymer ?
#
loop_
_entity_poly.entity_id
_entity_poly.type
_entity_poly.pdbx_seq_one_letter_code
_entity_poly.pdbx_strand_id
1 'polypeptide(L)'
;MNDILFGNNNKPIIKKLSGRYFRASKSRNLIAIVAIILTTILFTTIFTLGSGLIDTVKDQNIRKAGGDGQAVLNYINDEMFDNVKDNELIDRIAYTKAVSYRLHNSGLEKWRSDMWYMDDTALEFARYEPTTGRRPEAENEIIADTKTLEALGVPAEIGATVTLDYEIKGTEYTTDFELCGFWETDSLSNIGRIVVSKAFIDSHSDLLSYTYPEDNDYSGIVTAYIMFHGSGSVEEQLKQLLTETGYPCDIMGGQPTDENYMIARVSPAYQSSPVSENPTLFIAIIVGILSIMVTGYLIIYNIFQISVIQDIQSYGQLKTLGTTRRQIKKIINKQALLLSAVGIPIGLIIGFFIGRALVPALMNGTTYTSEAGVVVTVNPLIFIGSAIFAFATVYISVRKPAKIAGLVSPIEAIRYTENDAGAFQTKKHLAVKKSTSGAKIHRMALANLGRNRKRTILVIVSMTLSLVLFNTVFTLSSGFDIDKYVEKFLNKDFIISSADYFNYNFARSETYLSETFINAVQQQDAYEDGGRLYSSQITEEAFSAETDAVTNYNKDKEGNPLIALYGADDFLLNSMDVIEGEIDWEALKTGKYTLYALTMDDNGNIIDNPSIHVGDKITFHHWKMDGLVGTLDNSFDLTVMAKVLINENTDTERNTGAARFYLPTEQFKPLCLNPRLVSFPFNVKDGADSDMNSFLSNYVENIEPSMNYESKETYVQSFNSMTSLIITIGGALSVIIGLIGI
;
A
#
# COMPACT_ATOMS: atom_id res chain seq x y z
N MET A 1 27.43 26.49 50.71
CA MET A 1 27.85 27.86 50.99
C MET A 1 27.30 28.74 49.88
N ASN A 2 26.56 29.69 50.29
CA ASN A 2 25.52 30.47 49.63
C ASN A 2 25.87 31.18 48.34
N ASP A 3 25.09 30.93 47.29
CA ASP A 3 24.97 31.71 46.03
C ASP A 3 24.27 33.08 46.26
N ILE A 4 24.36 33.69 47.48
CA ILE A 4 23.48 34.80 47.88
C ILE A 4 24.09 36.18 47.62
N LEU A 5 25.37 36.27 47.31
CA LEU A 5 26.03 37.58 47.10
C LEU A 5 26.51 37.67 45.63
N PHE A 6 25.78 38.40 44.84
CA PHE A 6 25.98 38.75 43.43
C PHE A 6 25.61 37.69 42.41
N GLY A 7 24.43 37.85 41.86
CA GLY A 7 24.01 37.23 40.58
C GLY A 7 24.87 37.72 39.43
N ASN A 8 26.16 37.36 39.43
CA ASN A 8 27.10 37.73 38.38
C ASN A 8 26.91 36.83 37.15
N ASN A 9 25.92 37.20 36.36
CA ASN A 9 25.57 36.53 35.10
C ASN A 9 26.48 37.10 34.00
N ASN A 10 27.81 36.88 34.07
CA ASN A 10 28.79 37.29 33.07
C ASN A 10 28.61 36.55 31.75
N LYS A 11 27.46 36.75 31.07
CA LYS A 11 27.11 36.16 29.77
C LYS A 11 28.22 36.40 28.71
N PRO A 12 28.87 37.57 28.60
CA PRO A 12 29.94 37.81 27.63
C PRO A 12 31.16 36.92 27.89
N ILE A 13 31.57 36.75 29.17
CA ILE A 13 32.74 35.92 29.52
C ILE A 13 32.46 34.46 29.22
N ILE A 14 31.27 33.99 29.57
CA ILE A 14 30.85 32.59 29.26
C ILE A 14 30.85 32.39 27.73
N LYS A 15 30.38 33.36 26.93
CA LYS A 15 30.43 33.31 25.47
C LYS A 15 31.86 33.21 24.94
N LYS A 16 32.75 34.04 25.44
CA LYS A 16 34.17 34.12 25.03
C LYS A 16 34.96 32.84 25.42
N LEU A 17 34.72 32.33 26.65
CA LEU A 17 35.32 31.09 27.14
C LEU A 17 34.85 29.88 26.34
N SER A 18 33.52 29.73 26.14
CA SER A 18 32.97 28.61 25.33
C SER A 18 33.54 28.60 23.90
N GLY A 19 33.68 29.80 23.26
CA GLY A 19 34.25 29.88 21.93
C GLY A 19 35.77 29.57 21.87
N ARG A 20 36.55 29.94 22.93
CA ARG A 20 37.97 29.57 23.01
C ARG A 20 38.18 28.08 23.24
N TYR A 21 37.41 27.46 24.15
CA TYR A 21 37.42 26.02 24.38
C TYR A 21 37.02 25.24 23.09
N PHE A 22 36.02 25.75 22.40
CA PHE A 22 35.60 25.16 21.11
C PHE A 22 36.74 25.15 20.10
N ARG A 23 37.50 26.24 19.95
CA ARG A 23 38.62 26.32 19.00
C ARG A 23 39.84 25.51 19.45
N ALA A 24 40.08 25.36 20.76
CA ALA A 24 41.23 24.64 21.31
C ALA A 24 41.11 23.10 21.12
N SER A 25 39.89 22.55 21.08
CA SER A 25 39.64 21.10 21.10
C SER A 25 39.13 20.59 19.77
N LYS A 26 39.84 20.84 18.67
CA LYS A 26 39.41 20.54 17.29
C LYS A 26 39.06 19.07 17.06
N SER A 27 39.93 18.13 17.41
CA SER A 27 39.73 16.68 17.19
C SER A 27 38.49 16.15 17.94
N ARG A 28 38.33 16.53 19.20
CA ARG A 28 37.18 16.17 20.01
C ARG A 28 35.87 16.75 19.49
N ASN A 29 35.88 18.02 19.07
CA ASN A 29 34.70 18.67 18.50
C ASN A 29 34.28 17.99 17.20
N LEU A 30 35.25 17.56 16.36
CA LEU A 30 34.97 16.80 15.13
C LEU A 30 34.22 15.52 15.44
N ILE A 31 34.68 14.72 16.42
CA ILE A 31 34.00 13.49 16.83
C ILE A 31 32.57 13.78 17.31
N ALA A 32 32.39 14.83 18.13
CA ALA A 32 31.07 15.21 18.62
C ALA A 32 30.15 15.72 17.49
N ILE A 33 30.69 16.48 16.54
CA ILE A 33 29.92 16.94 15.35
C ILE A 33 29.50 15.74 14.51
N VAL A 34 30.43 14.81 14.21
CA VAL A 34 30.14 13.58 13.44
C VAL A 34 29.03 12.77 14.11
N ALA A 35 29.08 12.60 15.43
CA ALA A 35 28.01 11.88 16.15
C ALA A 35 26.65 12.58 16.07
N ILE A 36 26.64 13.92 16.17
CA ILE A 36 25.41 14.70 16.02
C ILE A 36 24.91 14.59 14.56
N ILE A 37 25.79 14.66 13.57
CA ILE A 37 25.46 14.46 12.15
C ILE A 37 24.83 13.10 11.96
N LEU A 38 25.48 12.01 12.40
CA LEU A 38 24.97 10.64 12.23
C LEU A 38 23.61 10.43 12.91
N THR A 39 23.45 10.96 14.14
CA THR A 39 22.15 10.89 14.84
C THR A 39 21.07 11.68 14.08
N THR A 40 21.42 12.86 13.55
CA THR A 40 20.48 13.68 12.79
C THR A 40 20.13 13.03 11.44
N ILE A 41 21.13 12.45 10.74
CA ILE A 41 20.90 11.65 9.52
C ILE A 41 19.88 10.57 9.81
N LEU A 42 20.07 9.79 10.89
CA LEU A 42 19.17 8.71 11.25
C LEU A 42 17.71 9.19 11.40
N PHE A 43 17.47 10.25 12.17
CA PHE A 43 16.14 10.81 12.35
C PHE A 43 15.57 11.34 11.03
N THR A 44 16.36 12.15 10.30
CA THR A 44 15.87 12.75 9.06
C THR A 44 15.58 11.71 7.98
N THR A 45 16.43 10.70 7.84
CA THR A 45 16.21 9.60 6.89
C THR A 45 14.90 8.88 7.21
N ILE A 46 14.65 8.52 8.48
CA ILE A 46 13.44 7.80 8.87
C ILE A 46 12.17 8.65 8.67
N PHE A 47 12.20 9.94 9.06
CA PHE A 47 11.06 10.82 8.83
C PHE A 47 10.82 11.08 7.34
N THR A 48 11.88 11.21 6.53
CA THR A 48 11.77 11.36 5.06
C THR A 48 11.23 10.10 4.42
N LEU A 49 11.71 8.91 4.83
CA LEU A 49 11.18 7.62 4.37
C LEU A 49 9.70 7.48 4.71
N GLY A 50 9.34 7.70 5.97
CA GLY A 50 7.95 7.58 6.42
C GLY A 50 7.01 8.53 5.67
N SER A 51 7.38 9.81 5.55
CA SER A 51 6.59 10.78 4.79
C SER A 51 6.57 10.44 3.30
N GLY A 52 7.71 10.11 2.71
CA GLY A 52 7.79 9.79 1.28
C GLY A 52 6.99 8.55 0.91
N LEU A 53 6.94 7.53 1.77
CA LEU A 53 6.09 6.35 1.58
C LEU A 53 4.61 6.73 1.64
N ILE A 54 4.20 7.50 2.66
CA ILE A 54 2.81 7.94 2.82
C ILE A 54 2.38 8.80 1.62
N ASP A 55 3.20 9.78 1.23
CA ASP A 55 2.92 10.68 0.10
C ASP A 55 2.83 9.88 -1.22
N THR A 56 3.73 8.92 -1.43
CA THR A 56 3.74 8.09 -2.65
C THR A 56 2.54 7.16 -2.71
N VAL A 57 2.22 6.44 -1.61
CA VAL A 57 1.04 5.55 -1.55
C VAL A 57 -0.24 6.36 -1.76
N LYS A 58 -0.33 7.53 -1.14
CA LYS A 58 -1.48 8.42 -1.33
C LYS A 58 -1.62 8.87 -2.79
N ASP A 59 -0.54 9.33 -3.43
CA ASP A 59 -0.55 9.74 -4.84
C ASP A 59 -0.93 8.57 -5.76
N GLN A 60 -0.37 7.40 -5.52
CA GLN A 60 -0.72 6.21 -6.30
C GLN A 60 -2.17 5.77 -6.10
N ASN A 61 -2.70 5.86 -4.89
CA ASN A 61 -4.12 5.60 -4.64
C ASN A 61 -5.03 6.62 -5.34
N ILE A 62 -4.65 7.90 -5.35
CA ILE A 62 -5.36 8.95 -6.13
C ILE A 62 -5.38 8.57 -7.62
N ARG A 63 -4.24 8.21 -8.19
CA ARG A 63 -4.11 7.85 -9.61
C ARG A 63 -4.91 6.59 -9.95
N LYS A 64 -4.84 5.54 -9.11
CA LYS A 64 -5.64 4.31 -9.26
C LYS A 64 -7.15 4.56 -9.11
N ALA A 65 -7.56 5.51 -8.28
CA ALA A 65 -8.96 5.88 -8.10
C ALA A 65 -9.53 6.76 -9.23
N GLY A 66 -8.71 7.13 -10.22
CA GLY A 66 -9.13 7.94 -11.36
C GLY A 66 -9.04 9.44 -11.14
N GLY A 67 -8.36 9.91 -10.08
CA GLY A 67 -8.07 11.34 -9.90
C GLY A 67 -8.16 11.88 -8.48
N ASP A 68 -7.97 13.20 -8.36
CA ASP A 68 -7.81 13.93 -7.10
C ASP A 68 -9.11 14.09 -6.28
N GLY A 69 -10.26 13.61 -6.74
CA GLY A 69 -11.53 13.68 -6.01
C GLY A 69 -11.45 12.99 -4.64
N GLN A 70 -11.94 13.67 -3.60
CA GLN A 70 -12.01 13.13 -2.23
C GLN A 70 -13.16 12.14 -2.06
N ALA A 71 -14.26 12.40 -2.75
CA ALA A 71 -15.42 11.52 -2.80
C ALA A 71 -15.95 11.43 -4.23
N VAL A 72 -16.69 10.38 -4.52
CA VAL A 72 -17.30 10.13 -5.81
C VAL A 72 -18.78 9.77 -5.64
N LEU A 73 -19.62 10.33 -6.51
CA LEU A 73 -21.01 9.94 -6.70
C LEU A 73 -21.11 9.25 -8.06
N ASN A 74 -21.44 7.97 -8.05
CA ASN A 74 -21.55 7.15 -9.25
C ASN A 74 -23.01 6.91 -9.62
N TYR A 75 -23.26 6.67 -10.91
CA TYR A 75 -24.55 6.28 -11.47
C TYR A 75 -25.65 7.29 -11.20
N ILE A 76 -25.30 8.58 -11.24
CA ILE A 76 -26.27 9.68 -11.12
C ILE A 76 -26.69 10.20 -12.50
N ASN A 77 -27.76 10.97 -12.54
CA ASN A 77 -28.22 11.70 -13.73
C ASN A 77 -27.84 13.18 -13.65
N ASP A 78 -28.13 13.92 -14.73
CA ASP A 78 -27.85 15.36 -14.81
C ASP A 78 -28.62 16.18 -13.76
N GLU A 79 -29.86 15.83 -13.43
CA GLU A 79 -30.68 16.52 -12.43
C GLU A 79 -30.09 16.33 -11.02
N MET A 80 -29.67 15.10 -10.67
CA MET A 80 -29.00 14.81 -9.39
C MET A 80 -27.69 15.57 -9.27
N PHE A 81 -26.91 15.65 -10.35
CA PHE A 81 -25.68 16.44 -10.40
C PHE A 81 -25.96 17.92 -10.16
N ASP A 82 -26.94 18.49 -10.85
CA ASP A 82 -27.33 19.90 -10.72
C ASP A 82 -27.79 20.24 -9.30
N ASN A 83 -28.49 19.33 -8.62
CA ASN A 83 -28.91 19.50 -7.23
C ASN A 83 -27.79 19.45 -6.21
N VAL A 84 -26.67 18.77 -6.55
CA VAL A 84 -25.51 18.60 -5.64
C VAL A 84 -24.44 19.67 -5.86
N LYS A 85 -24.20 20.11 -7.10
CA LYS A 85 -23.03 20.89 -7.50
C LYS A 85 -22.83 22.22 -6.76
N ASP A 86 -23.92 22.86 -6.35
CA ASP A 86 -23.90 24.19 -5.71
C ASP A 86 -23.98 24.12 -4.17
N ASN A 87 -23.75 22.93 -3.58
CA ASN A 87 -23.76 22.76 -2.12
C ASN A 87 -22.55 23.45 -1.46
N GLU A 88 -22.78 24.15 -0.33
CA GLU A 88 -21.77 24.92 0.39
C GLU A 88 -20.59 24.09 0.92
N LEU A 89 -20.72 22.78 1.05
CA LEU A 89 -19.65 21.88 1.48
C LEU A 89 -18.59 21.63 0.39
N ILE A 90 -18.97 21.88 -0.88
CA ILE A 90 -18.16 21.54 -2.05
C ILE A 90 -17.25 22.70 -2.42
N ASP A 91 -15.95 22.44 -2.49
CA ASP A 91 -14.93 23.36 -3.00
C ASP A 91 -14.86 23.29 -4.53
N ARG A 92 -14.77 22.06 -5.05
CA ARG A 92 -14.72 21.77 -6.48
C ARG A 92 -15.48 20.49 -6.77
N ILE A 93 -16.18 20.46 -7.89
CA ILE A 93 -16.85 19.26 -8.39
C ILE A 93 -16.50 19.06 -9.86
N ALA A 94 -16.24 17.84 -10.24
CA ALA A 94 -15.94 17.44 -11.60
C ALA A 94 -17.13 16.65 -12.17
N TYR A 95 -17.45 16.90 -13.43
CA TYR A 95 -18.53 16.25 -14.16
C TYR A 95 -17.96 15.34 -15.24
N THR A 96 -18.37 14.08 -15.24
CA THR A 96 -18.07 13.14 -16.33
C THR A 96 -19.35 12.44 -16.77
N LYS A 97 -19.49 12.20 -18.08
CA LYS A 97 -20.64 11.49 -18.65
C LYS A 97 -20.17 10.35 -19.54
N ALA A 98 -20.64 9.15 -19.26
CA ALA A 98 -20.28 7.97 -20.04
C ALA A 98 -20.92 7.99 -21.42
N VAL A 99 -20.14 7.70 -22.45
CA VAL A 99 -20.62 7.45 -23.82
C VAL A 99 -20.67 5.95 -24.05
N SER A 100 -19.53 5.28 -23.88
CA SER A 100 -19.42 3.83 -24.00
C SER A 100 -18.40 3.29 -23.01
N TYR A 101 -18.79 2.27 -22.26
CA TYR A 101 -17.92 1.64 -21.24
C TYR A 101 -16.91 0.66 -21.85
N ARG A 102 -17.03 0.36 -23.13
CA ARG A 102 -16.12 -0.51 -23.86
C ARG A 102 -16.10 -0.14 -25.33
N LEU A 103 -14.90 -0.09 -25.87
CA LEU A 103 -14.67 -0.03 -27.30
C LEU A 103 -14.45 -1.46 -27.83
N HIS A 104 -15.02 -1.76 -29.00
CA HIS A 104 -14.99 -3.10 -29.62
C HIS A 104 -13.89 -3.23 -30.68
N ASN A 105 -13.01 -2.23 -30.82
CA ASN A 105 -11.91 -2.25 -31.77
C ASN A 105 -10.97 -3.43 -31.51
N SER A 106 -10.55 -4.10 -32.57
CA SER A 106 -9.46 -5.08 -32.50
C SER A 106 -8.18 -4.41 -32.02
N GLY A 107 -7.45 -5.06 -31.12
CA GLY A 107 -6.25 -4.50 -30.46
C GLY A 107 -6.50 -3.99 -29.03
N LEU A 108 -7.76 -3.74 -28.66
CA LEU A 108 -8.13 -3.32 -27.29
C LEU A 108 -8.45 -4.48 -26.34
N GLU A 109 -8.25 -5.73 -26.75
CA GLU A 109 -8.54 -6.91 -25.92
C GLU A 109 -7.74 -6.94 -24.61
N LYS A 110 -6.47 -6.50 -24.67
CA LYS A 110 -5.58 -6.42 -23.48
C LYS A 110 -5.55 -5.04 -22.81
N TRP A 111 -6.03 -4.03 -23.51
CA TRP A 111 -6.06 -2.66 -23.05
C TRP A 111 -7.46 -2.08 -23.20
N ARG A 112 -8.35 -2.51 -22.31
CA ARG A 112 -9.72 -1.98 -22.27
C ARG A 112 -9.69 -0.46 -22.29
N SER A 113 -10.50 0.14 -23.16
CA SER A 113 -10.64 1.58 -23.25
C SER A 113 -12.11 1.98 -23.21
N ASP A 114 -12.40 3.04 -22.49
CA ASP A 114 -13.75 3.61 -22.34
C ASP A 114 -13.83 4.98 -23.03
N MET A 115 -15.02 5.35 -23.47
CA MET A 115 -15.31 6.63 -24.11
C MET A 115 -16.20 7.49 -23.22
N TRP A 116 -15.74 8.69 -22.85
CA TRP A 116 -16.37 9.59 -21.91
C TRP A 116 -16.33 11.04 -22.38
N TYR A 117 -17.28 11.83 -21.92
CA TYR A 117 -17.12 13.27 -21.81
C TYR A 117 -16.60 13.63 -20.41
N MET A 118 -15.69 14.58 -20.34
CA MET A 118 -15.10 15.08 -19.10
C MET A 118 -15.03 16.61 -19.15
N ASP A 119 -15.54 17.28 -18.10
CA ASP A 119 -15.38 18.73 -18.01
C ASP A 119 -13.95 19.13 -17.64
N ASP A 120 -13.68 20.44 -17.62
CA ASP A 120 -12.36 20.98 -17.32
C ASP A 120 -11.82 20.52 -15.96
N THR A 121 -12.69 20.45 -14.96
CA THR A 121 -12.34 20.01 -13.61
C THR A 121 -12.04 18.50 -13.57
N ALA A 122 -12.79 17.71 -14.34
CA ALA A 122 -12.58 16.27 -14.43
C ALA A 122 -11.27 15.93 -15.12
N LEU A 123 -10.91 16.61 -16.20
CA LEU A 123 -9.62 16.45 -16.89
C LEU A 123 -8.44 16.78 -15.96
N GLU A 124 -8.56 17.87 -15.18
CA GLU A 124 -7.54 18.25 -14.21
C GLU A 124 -7.42 17.20 -13.09
N PHE A 125 -8.54 16.76 -12.48
CA PHE A 125 -8.55 15.76 -11.41
C PHE A 125 -7.97 14.43 -11.86
N ALA A 126 -8.37 13.96 -13.03
CA ALA A 126 -7.89 12.70 -13.61
C ALA A 126 -6.46 12.80 -14.16
N ARG A 127 -5.91 14.02 -14.29
CA ARG A 127 -4.61 14.30 -14.92
C ARG A 127 -4.58 13.88 -16.38
N TYR A 128 -5.72 14.02 -17.09
CA TYR A 128 -5.91 13.70 -18.51
C TYR A 128 -5.83 14.95 -19.39
N GLU A 129 -5.30 16.06 -18.86
CA GLU A 129 -4.99 17.23 -19.66
C GLU A 129 -4.03 16.85 -20.79
N PRO A 130 -4.33 17.20 -22.06
CA PRO A 130 -3.46 16.86 -23.16
C PRO A 130 -2.08 17.52 -22.98
N THR A 131 -1.02 16.70 -22.99
CA THR A 131 0.37 17.18 -22.97
C THR A 131 0.80 17.68 -24.34
N THR A 132 0.10 17.24 -25.38
CA THR A 132 0.29 17.66 -26.77
C THR A 132 -1.06 17.94 -27.40
N GLY A 133 -1.21 19.05 -28.11
CA GLY A 133 -2.45 19.46 -28.74
C GLY A 133 -3.34 20.29 -27.83
N ARG A 134 -4.64 20.13 -27.95
CA ARG A 134 -5.68 20.86 -27.21
C ARG A 134 -6.85 19.96 -26.83
N ARG A 135 -7.77 20.46 -26.02
CA ARG A 135 -9.02 19.78 -25.67
C ARG A 135 -9.96 19.72 -26.90
N PRO A 136 -10.87 18.73 -26.97
CA PRO A 136 -11.82 18.58 -28.06
C PRO A 136 -12.93 19.61 -27.98
N GLU A 137 -13.24 20.28 -29.09
CA GLU A 137 -14.29 21.29 -29.21
C GLU A 137 -15.36 20.88 -30.22
N ALA A 138 -14.95 20.39 -31.40
CA ALA A 138 -15.87 19.93 -32.44
C ALA A 138 -16.42 18.53 -32.15
N GLU A 139 -17.57 18.20 -32.74
CA GLU A 139 -18.27 16.93 -32.53
C GLU A 139 -17.41 15.70 -32.86
N ASN A 140 -16.60 15.78 -33.91
CA ASN A 140 -15.73 14.72 -34.37
C ASN A 140 -14.31 14.76 -33.76
N GLU A 141 -14.06 15.57 -32.77
CA GLU A 141 -12.75 15.66 -32.12
C GLU A 141 -12.69 14.85 -30.81
N ILE A 142 -11.52 14.21 -30.63
CA ILE A 142 -11.23 13.46 -29.41
C ILE A 142 -9.83 13.75 -28.91
N ILE A 143 -9.62 13.45 -27.62
CA ILE A 143 -8.30 13.25 -27.03
C ILE A 143 -8.22 11.85 -26.43
N ALA A 144 -7.02 11.26 -26.40
CA ALA A 144 -6.79 9.90 -25.92
C ALA A 144 -5.44 9.75 -25.24
N ASP A 145 -5.26 8.70 -24.45
CA ASP A 145 -3.96 8.30 -23.91
C ASP A 145 -3.12 7.57 -24.97
N THR A 146 -1.79 7.67 -24.84
CA THR A 146 -0.84 7.11 -25.83
C THR A 146 -0.94 5.60 -25.99
N LYS A 147 -1.23 4.85 -24.91
CA LYS A 147 -1.32 3.40 -24.96
C LYS A 147 -2.60 2.93 -25.67
N THR A 148 -3.71 3.66 -25.52
CA THR A 148 -4.92 3.43 -26.31
C THR A 148 -4.67 3.66 -27.80
N LEU A 149 -3.96 4.72 -28.18
CA LEU A 149 -3.59 4.98 -29.55
C LEU A 149 -2.67 3.89 -30.13
N GLU A 150 -1.68 3.45 -29.34
CA GLU A 150 -0.78 2.35 -29.71
C GLU A 150 -1.56 1.03 -29.93
N ALA A 151 -2.48 0.70 -29.03
CA ALA A 151 -3.32 -0.50 -29.13
C ALA A 151 -4.26 -0.46 -30.36
N LEU A 152 -4.73 0.73 -30.74
CA LEU A 152 -5.50 0.94 -31.96
C LEU A 152 -4.64 1.00 -33.23
N GLY A 153 -3.30 0.97 -33.11
CA GLY A 153 -2.38 1.12 -34.24
C GLY A 153 -2.37 2.52 -34.86
N VAL A 154 -2.81 3.54 -34.11
CA VAL A 154 -2.89 4.92 -34.58
C VAL A 154 -1.68 5.71 -34.06
N PRO A 155 -0.97 6.46 -34.92
CA PRO A 155 0.15 7.28 -34.45
C PRO A 155 -0.35 8.41 -33.55
N ALA A 156 0.38 8.71 -32.45
CA ALA A 156 0.10 9.84 -31.56
C ALA A 156 0.52 11.17 -32.23
N GLU A 157 -0.19 11.57 -33.28
CA GLU A 157 0.02 12.79 -34.06
C GLU A 157 -1.30 13.57 -34.19
N ILE A 158 -1.24 14.89 -33.98
CA ILE A 158 -2.40 15.76 -34.11
C ILE A 158 -2.96 15.74 -35.54
N GLY A 159 -4.27 15.55 -35.67
CA GLY A 159 -4.95 15.40 -36.95
C GLY A 159 -5.02 13.96 -37.47
N ALA A 160 -4.47 12.99 -36.72
CA ALA A 160 -4.65 11.57 -37.05
C ALA A 160 -6.13 11.19 -36.98
N THR A 161 -6.57 10.35 -37.93
CA THR A 161 -7.92 9.77 -37.88
C THR A 161 -7.93 8.53 -36.98
N VAL A 162 -8.85 8.49 -36.04
CA VAL A 162 -9.08 7.40 -35.10
C VAL A 162 -10.47 6.84 -35.36
N THR A 163 -10.54 5.65 -35.93
CA THR A 163 -11.82 4.93 -36.12
C THR A 163 -12.16 4.19 -34.85
N LEU A 164 -13.32 4.47 -34.27
CA LEU A 164 -13.78 3.84 -33.02
C LEU A 164 -15.03 3.01 -33.27
N ASP A 165 -14.98 1.76 -32.81
CA ASP A 165 -16.13 0.87 -32.73
C ASP A 165 -16.64 0.86 -31.30
N TYR A 166 -17.84 1.39 -31.06
CA TYR A 166 -18.41 1.56 -29.73
C TYR A 166 -19.92 1.28 -29.74
N GLU A 167 -20.46 1.00 -28.55
CA GLU A 167 -21.86 0.69 -28.34
C GLU A 167 -22.52 1.75 -27.47
N ILE A 168 -23.73 2.18 -27.87
CA ILE A 168 -24.62 2.99 -27.03
C ILE A 168 -25.97 2.27 -26.99
N LYS A 169 -26.43 1.86 -25.82
CA LYS A 169 -27.72 1.19 -25.58
C LYS A 169 -27.98 0.02 -26.53
N GLY A 170 -27.03 -0.89 -26.62
CA GLY A 170 -27.12 -2.08 -27.46
C GLY A 170 -27.01 -1.83 -28.97
N THR A 171 -26.73 -0.60 -29.39
CA THR A 171 -26.54 -0.25 -30.80
C THR A 171 -25.06 0.02 -31.06
N GLU A 172 -24.48 -0.72 -31.99
CA GLU A 172 -23.08 -0.54 -32.40
C GLU A 172 -22.94 0.63 -33.39
N TYR A 173 -21.87 1.39 -33.20
CA TYR A 173 -21.48 2.53 -34.03
C TYR A 173 -20.01 2.39 -34.44
N THR A 174 -19.70 2.75 -35.67
CA THR A 174 -18.33 2.93 -36.15
C THR A 174 -18.19 4.37 -36.62
N THR A 175 -17.30 5.15 -36.01
CA THR A 175 -17.16 6.57 -36.31
C THR A 175 -15.68 6.95 -36.40
N ASP A 176 -15.38 7.80 -37.41
CA ASP A 176 -14.05 8.37 -37.59
C ASP A 176 -13.96 9.69 -36.81
N PHE A 177 -12.99 9.76 -35.89
CA PHE A 177 -12.69 10.95 -35.12
C PHE A 177 -11.35 11.55 -35.52
N GLU A 178 -11.17 12.83 -35.31
CA GLU A 178 -9.89 13.53 -35.42
C GLU A 178 -9.22 13.65 -34.06
N LEU A 179 -7.98 13.20 -33.93
CA LEU A 179 -7.19 13.34 -32.71
C LEU A 179 -6.68 14.80 -32.58
N CYS A 180 -7.26 15.57 -31.67
CA CYS A 180 -6.89 16.97 -31.45
C CYS A 180 -5.91 17.15 -30.26
N GLY A 181 -5.69 16.12 -29.45
CA GLY A 181 -4.75 16.12 -28.36
C GLY A 181 -4.53 14.72 -27.78
N PHE A 182 -3.44 14.53 -27.06
CA PHE A 182 -3.15 13.29 -26.35
C PHE A 182 -2.27 13.54 -25.13
N TRP A 183 -2.28 12.58 -24.19
CA TRP A 183 -1.41 12.57 -23.01
C TRP A 183 -0.71 11.22 -22.88
N GLU A 184 0.40 11.22 -22.15
CA GLU A 184 1.15 9.99 -21.87
C GLU A 184 0.38 9.15 -20.84
N THR A 185 0.19 7.86 -21.15
CA THR A 185 -0.55 6.93 -20.29
C THR A 185 0.14 6.77 -18.96
N ASP A 186 -0.61 6.91 -17.87
CA ASP A 186 -0.09 6.63 -16.53
C ASP A 186 0.20 5.13 -16.36
N SER A 187 1.39 4.80 -15.88
CA SER A 187 1.82 3.40 -15.65
C SER A 187 0.97 2.65 -14.61
N LEU A 188 0.17 3.37 -13.80
CA LEU A 188 -0.78 2.79 -12.84
C LEU A 188 -2.19 2.64 -13.43
N SER A 189 -2.44 3.17 -14.61
CA SER A 189 -3.74 3.02 -15.25
C SER A 189 -3.90 1.58 -15.73
N ASN A 190 -5.05 0.99 -15.43
CA ASN A 190 -5.43 -0.33 -15.91
C ASN A 190 -6.44 -0.25 -17.06
N ILE A 191 -6.79 0.95 -17.48
CA ILE A 191 -7.83 1.22 -18.48
C ILE A 191 -7.42 2.43 -19.32
N GLY A 192 -7.65 2.33 -20.62
CA GLY A 192 -7.52 3.45 -21.55
C GLY A 192 -8.70 4.41 -21.48
N ARG A 193 -8.47 5.65 -21.88
CA ARG A 193 -9.51 6.65 -21.87
C ARG A 193 -9.53 7.45 -23.16
N ILE A 194 -10.72 7.54 -23.76
CA ILE A 194 -11.00 8.45 -24.87
C ILE A 194 -11.99 9.50 -24.37
N VAL A 195 -11.67 10.77 -24.59
CA VAL A 195 -12.51 11.87 -24.18
C VAL A 195 -13.05 12.59 -25.40
N VAL A 196 -14.38 12.66 -25.50
CA VAL A 196 -15.11 13.38 -26.54
C VAL A 196 -15.39 14.82 -26.16
N SER A 197 -15.76 15.64 -27.15
CA SER A 197 -16.16 17.02 -26.94
C SER A 197 -17.55 17.15 -26.30
N LYS A 198 -17.83 18.34 -25.76
CA LYS A 198 -19.19 18.68 -25.34
C LYS A 198 -20.17 18.72 -26.52
N ALA A 199 -19.72 19.14 -27.72
CA ALA A 199 -20.53 19.14 -28.93
C ALA A 199 -21.03 17.73 -29.29
N PHE A 200 -20.20 16.71 -29.09
CA PHE A 200 -20.61 15.30 -29.27
C PHE A 200 -21.74 14.90 -28.31
N ILE A 201 -21.62 15.22 -27.02
CA ILE A 201 -22.66 14.92 -26.04
C ILE A 201 -23.97 15.65 -26.34
N ASP A 202 -23.88 16.91 -26.72
CA ASP A 202 -25.05 17.75 -27.02
C ASP A 202 -25.80 17.25 -28.28
N SER A 203 -25.08 16.77 -29.31
CA SER A 203 -25.66 16.20 -30.54
C SER A 203 -26.27 14.83 -30.35
N HIS A 204 -25.79 14.05 -29.33
CA HIS A 204 -26.27 12.71 -29.01
C HIS A 204 -27.08 12.65 -27.72
N SER A 205 -27.62 13.78 -27.27
CA SER A 205 -28.35 13.90 -25.98
C SER A 205 -29.48 12.89 -25.82
N ASP A 206 -30.25 12.62 -26.89
CA ASP A 206 -31.34 11.65 -26.87
C ASP A 206 -30.86 10.21 -26.65
N LEU A 207 -29.73 9.83 -27.25
CA LEU A 207 -29.11 8.52 -27.10
C LEU A 207 -28.44 8.36 -25.71
N LEU A 208 -27.85 9.43 -25.20
CA LEU A 208 -27.17 9.48 -23.92
C LEU A 208 -28.10 9.92 -22.75
N SER A 209 -29.40 9.68 -22.89
CA SER A 209 -30.36 9.83 -21.80
C SER A 209 -30.10 8.77 -20.71
N TYR A 210 -30.26 9.17 -19.43
CA TYR A 210 -30.09 8.28 -18.30
C TYR A 210 -31.22 7.25 -18.21
N THR A 211 -30.87 5.96 -18.34
CA THR A 211 -31.81 4.82 -18.27
C THR A 211 -31.30 3.69 -17.38
N TYR A 212 -30.16 3.90 -16.69
CA TYR A 212 -29.46 2.89 -15.93
C TYR A 212 -30.32 2.05 -14.96
N PRO A 213 -31.29 2.62 -14.19
CA PRO A 213 -32.12 1.81 -13.30
C PRO A 213 -33.07 0.85 -14.03
N GLU A 214 -33.36 1.11 -15.30
CA GLU A 214 -34.36 0.38 -16.09
C GLU A 214 -33.70 -0.75 -16.91
N ASP A 215 -32.59 -0.45 -17.58
CA ASP A 215 -31.94 -1.34 -18.54
C ASP A 215 -30.52 -1.78 -18.11
N ASN A 216 -29.99 -1.21 -17.01
CA ASN A 216 -28.61 -1.43 -16.54
C ASN A 216 -27.56 -1.09 -17.62
N ASP A 217 -27.90 -0.16 -18.53
CA ASP A 217 -26.95 0.40 -19.48
C ASP A 217 -26.19 1.57 -18.87
N TYR A 218 -24.91 1.61 -19.12
CA TYR A 218 -24.03 2.64 -18.54
C TYR A 218 -23.92 3.90 -19.42
N SER A 219 -24.46 3.87 -20.66
CA SER A 219 -24.44 5.03 -21.53
C SER A 219 -25.32 6.15 -20.95
N GLY A 220 -24.77 7.35 -20.89
CA GLY A 220 -25.48 8.52 -20.34
C GLY A 220 -25.42 8.68 -18.83
N ILE A 221 -24.84 7.73 -18.08
CA ILE A 221 -24.64 7.94 -16.63
C ILE A 221 -23.64 9.06 -16.37
N VAL A 222 -23.87 9.77 -15.29
CA VAL A 222 -22.96 10.80 -14.78
C VAL A 222 -22.20 10.27 -13.58
N THR A 223 -20.91 10.57 -13.53
CA THR A 223 -20.06 10.38 -12.34
C THR A 223 -19.50 11.73 -11.92
N ALA A 224 -19.71 12.08 -10.64
CA ALA A 224 -19.21 13.32 -10.07
C ALA A 224 -18.08 13.05 -9.08
N TYR A 225 -16.95 13.72 -9.25
CA TYR A 225 -15.85 13.69 -8.29
C TYR A 225 -15.85 14.98 -7.49
N ILE A 226 -15.83 14.87 -6.17
CA ILE A 226 -16.03 15.99 -5.25
C ILE A 226 -14.76 16.24 -4.44
N MET A 227 -14.42 17.52 -4.29
CA MET A 227 -13.46 18.02 -3.32
C MET A 227 -14.18 18.92 -2.33
N PHE A 228 -14.06 18.65 -1.04
CA PHE A 228 -14.74 19.40 0.01
C PHE A 228 -13.89 20.55 0.53
N HIS A 229 -14.54 21.59 1.06
CA HIS A 229 -13.88 22.66 1.78
C HIS A 229 -13.29 22.19 3.11
N GLY A 230 -12.07 22.65 3.42
CA GLY A 230 -11.44 22.46 4.72
C GLY A 230 -10.71 21.11 4.90
N SER A 231 -10.36 20.79 6.15
CA SER A 231 -9.57 19.61 6.52
C SER A 231 -10.33 18.62 7.42
N GLY A 232 -11.66 18.63 7.34
CA GLY A 232 -12.53 17.71 8.09
C GLY A 232 -12.45 16.27 7.59
N SER A 233 -13.13 15.35 8.27
CA SER A 233 -13.30 13.98 7.81
C SER A 233 -14.11 14.01 6.50
N VAL A 234 -13.55 13.46 5.42
CA VAL A 234 -14.24 13.36 4.12
C VAL A 234 -15.51 12.54 4.25
N GLU A 235 -15.48 11.47 5.05
CA GLU A 235 -16.64 10.61 5.29
C GLU A 235 -17.79 11.36 5.98
N GLU A 236 -17.46 12.20 6.98
CA GLU A 236 -18.49 13.02 7.68
C GLU A 236 -19.08 14.07 6.74
N GLN A 237 -18.25 14.74 5.94
CA GLN A 237 -18.70 15.74 4.97
C GLN A 237 -19.56 15.10 3.87
N LEU A 238 -19.19 13.90 3.38
CA LEU A 238 -19.99 13.16 2.42
C LEU A 238 -21.35 12.76 3.01
N LYS A 239 -21.38 12.22 4.22
CA LYS A 239 -22.65 11.89 4.92
C LYS A 239 -23.54 13.12 5.13
N GLN A 240 -22.93 14.27 5.46
CA GLN A 240 -23.68 15.52 5.59
C GLN A 240 -24.28 15.94 4.25
N LEU A 241 -23.49 15.94 3.17
CA LEU A 241 -23.95 16.26 1.82
C LEU A 241 -25.15 15.39 1.41
N LEU A 242 -25.03 14.07 1.60
CA LEU A 242 -26.09 13.11 1.27
C LEU A 242 -27.35 13.31 2.12
N THR A 243 -27.19 13.68 3.39
CA THR A 243 -28.33 14.01 4.26
C THR A 243 -29.04 15.27 3.82
N GLU A 244 -28.30 16.30 3.38
CA GLU A 244 -28.85 17.57 2.92
C GLU A 244 -29.58 17.45 1.56
N THR A 245 -29.03 16.59 0.67
CA THR A 245 -29.65 16.34 -0.65
C THR A 245 -30.82 15.35 -0.60
N GLY A 246 -30.84 14.47 0.40
CA GLY A 246 -31.95 13.55 0.66
C GLY A 246 -32.01 12.34 -0.29
N TYR A 247 -31.00 12.13 -1.12
CA TYR A 247 -30.96 10.99 -2.03
C TYR A 247 -30.58 9.68 -1.29
N PRO A 248 -31.26 8.55 -1.59
CA PRO A 248 -30.90 7.25 -1.03
C PRO A 248 -29.54 6.81 -1.58
N CYS A 249 -28.70 6.28 -0.70
CA CYS A 249 -27.37 5.76 -1.08
C CYS A 249 -26.94 4.58 -0.20
N ASP A 250 -25.97 3.82 -0.68
CA ASP A 250 -25.42 2.65 0.01
C ASP A 250 -24.88 2.95 1.41
N ILE A 251 -24.19 4.07 1.60
CA ILE A 251 -23.61 4.48 2.90
C ILE A 251 -24.71 4.77 3.95
N MET A 252 -25.89 5.19 3.51
CA MET A 252 -27.02 5.53 4.40
C MET A 252 -28.08 4.43 4.47
N GLY A 253 -27.79 3.24 3.90
CA GLY A 253 -28.70 2.08 3.94
C GLY A 253 -29.80 2.12 2.86
N GLY A 254 -29.68 2.97 1.86
CA GLY A 254 -30.51 2.95 0.65
C GLY A 254 -30.30 1.66 -0.13
N GLN A 255 -31.30 1.29 -0.92
CA GLN A 255 -31.30 0.10 -1.75
C GLN A 255 -31.24 0.49 -3.24
N PRO A 256 -30.59 -0.31 -4.10
CA PRO A 256 -30.55 -0.04 -5.54
C PRO A 256 -31.92 0.09 -6.22
N THR A 257 -32.96 -0.40 -5.57
CA THR A 257 -34.36 -0.29 -6.01
C THR A 257 -35.05 1.02 -5.63
N ASP A 258 -34.39 1.87 -4.83
CA ASP A 258 -34.93 3.15 -4.42
C ASP A 258 -34.86 4.15 -5.58
N GLU A 259 -35.90 4.99 -5.71
CA GLU A 259 -35.90 6.04 -6.72
C GLU A 259 -34.75 7.04 -6.49
N ASN A 260 -34.01 7.39 -7.53
CA ASN A 260 -32.84 8.25 -7.48
C ASN A 260 -31.70 7.72 -6.56
N TYR A 261 -31.57 6.40 -6.45
CA TYR A 261 -30.45 5.78 -5.74
C TYR A 261 -29.12 6.16 -6.38
N MET A 262 -28.13 6.45 -5.53
CA MET A 262 -26.74 6.70 -5.95
C MET A 262 -25.75 5.85 -5.16
N ILE A 263 -24.61 5.57 -5.75
CA ILE A 263 -23.48 4.96 -5.07
C ILE A 263 -22.50 6.07 -4.70
N ALA A 264 -22.35 6.31 -3.39
CA ALA A 264 -21.44 7.33 -2.87
C ALA A 264 -20.26 6.67 -2.15
N ARG A 265 -19.05 7.04 -2.51
CA ARG A 265 -17.81 6.46 -1.93
C ARG A 265 -16.80 7.53 -1.61
N VAL A 266 -16.05 7.30 -0.51
CA VAL A 266 -14.83 8.06 -0.22
C VAL A 266 -13.69 7.44 -1.04
N SER A 267 -12.91 8.28 -1.71
CA SER A 267 -11.73 7.82 -2.43
C SER A 267 -10.75 7.09 -1.49
N PRO A 268 -10.18 5.94 -1.87
CA PRO A 268 -9.23 5.20 -1.06
C PRO A 268 -8.03 6.02 -0.55
N ALA A 269 -7.66 7.08 -1.28
CA ALA A 269 -6.59 7.99 -0.89
C ALA A 269 -6.94 8.89 0.32
N TYR A 270 -8.23 9.00 0.66
CA TYR A 270 -8.76 9.86 1.72
C TYR A 270 -9.53 9.08 2.80
N GLN A 271 -9.59 7.76 2.68
CA GLN A 271 -10.08 6.90 3.76
C GLN A 271 -9.17 6.99 4.98
N SER A 272 -9.71 6.65 6.14
CA SER A 272 -8.95 6.63 7.40
C SER A 272 -7.70 5.74 7.26
N SER A 273 -6.58 6.24 7.75
CA SER A 273 -5.31 5.50 7.66
C SER A 273 -5.37 4.20 8.47
N PRO A 274 -4.86 3.08 7.95
CA PRO A 274 -4.73 1.83 8.71
C PRO A 274 -4.04 2.00 10.06
N VAL A 275 -3.18 3.03 10.18
CA VAL A 275 -2.50 3.38 11.45
C VAL A 275 -3.47 3.90 12.51
N SER A 276 -4.52 4.63 12.12
CA SER A 276 -5.54 5.14 13.06
C SER A 276 -6.50 4.05 13.52
N GLU A 277 -6.71 3.03 12.70
CA GLU A 277 -7.62 1.92 12.99
C GLU A 277 -6.94 0.77 13.75
N ASN A 278 -5.60 0.67 13.65
CA ASN A 278 -4.85 -0.42 14.29
C ASN A 278 -3.96 0.10 15.44
N PRO A 279 -4.44 0.06 16.70
CA PRO A 279 -3.66 0.51 17.86
C PRO A 279 -2.31 -0.19 18.02
N THR A 280 -2.21 -1.45 17.59
CA THR A 280 -0.97 -2.25 17.68
C THR A 280 0.10 -1.68 16.76
N LEU A 281 -0.27 -1.31 15.53
CA LEU A 281 0.64 -0.67 14.56
C LEU A 281 1.12 0.68 15.09
N PHE A 282 0.23 1.49 15.66
CA PHE A 282 0.57 2.78 16.28
C PHE A 282 1.57 2.62 17.42
N ILE A 283 1.35 1.65 18.31
CA ILE A 283 2.28 1.34 19.41
C ILE A 283 3.64 0.89 18.87
N ALA A 284 3.67 0.04 17.84
CA ALA A 284 4.91 -0.43 17.23
C ALA A 284 5.76 0.73 16.66
N ILE A 285 5.12 1.69 15.99
CA ILE A 285 5.77 2.91 15.47
C ILE A 285 6.37 3.74 16.61
N ILE A 286 5.61 3.97 17.69
CA ILE A 286 6.09 4.72 18.86
C ILE A 286 7.30 4.02 19.50
N VAL A 287 7.24 2.71 19.70
CA VAL A 287 8.35 1.91 20.25
C VAL A 287 9.58 2.00 19.35
N GLY A 288 9.42 1.94 18.03
CA GLY A 288 10.49 2.15 17.06
C GLY A 288 11.16 3.51 17.21
N ILE A 289 10.38 4.59 17.21
CA ILE A 289 10.88 5.97 17.38
C ILE A 289 11.62 6.13 18.72
N LEU A 290 11.07 5.60 19.82
CA LEU A 290 11.71 5.63 21.13
C LEU A 290 13.03 4.85 21.15
N SER A 291 13.11 3.70 20.50
CA SER A 291 14.33 2.89 20.38
C SER A 291 15.44 3.66 19.67
N ILE A 292 15.11 4.34 18.59
CA ILE A 292 16.04 5.19 17.85
C ILE A 292 16.50 6.39 18.70
N MET A 293 15.59 7.02 19.43
CA MET A 293 15.91 8.13 20.32
C MET A 293 16.85 7.68 21.45
N VAL A 294 16.62 6.50 22.05
CA VAL A 294 17.49 5.92 23.07
C VAL A 294 18.88 5.66 22.50
N THR A 295 18.97 5.11 21.29
CA THR A 295 20.25 4.87 20.62
C THR A 295 21.02 6.16 20.39
N GLY A 296 20.41 7.18 19.81
CA GLY A 296 21.01 8.51 19.62
C GLY A 296 21.45 9.15 20.95
N TYR A 297 20.62 9.03 22.00
CA TYR A 297 20.97 9.47 23.34
C TYR A 297 22.22 8.79 23.87
N LEU A 298 22.33 7.46 23.76
CA LEU A 298 23.48 6.69 24.28
C LEU A 298 24.78 7.12 23.59
N ILE A 299 24.73 7.30 22.27
CA ILE A 299 25.86 7.73 21.45
C ILE A 299 26.39 9.09 21.90
N ILE A 300 25.49 10.09 21.87
CA ILE A 300 25.85 11.47 22.21
C ILE A 300 26.29 11.57 23.67
N TYR A 301 25.61 10.86 24.57
CA TYR A 301 25.96 10.80 25.98
C TYR A 301 27.40 10.27 26.19
N ASN A 302 27.78 9.18 25.50
CA ASN A 302 29.12 8.60 25.59
C ASN A 302 30.19 9.61 25.18
N ILE A 303 30.02 10.25 24.04
CA ILE A 303 30.99 11.22 23.52
C ILE A 303 31.11 12.44 24.45
N PHE A 304 29.99 12.98 24.92
CA PHE A 304 30.03 14.10 25.86
C PHE A 304 30.56 13.69 27.20
N GLN A 305 30.35 12.47 27.68
CA GLN A 305 30.94 12.00 28.94
C GLN A 305 32.46 11.93 28.82
N ILE A 306 33.02 11.36 27.75
CA ILE A 306 34.46 11.32 27.51
C ILE A 306 35.02 12.75 27.39
N SER A 307 34.36 13.57 26.59
CA SER A 307 34.75 14.98 26.41
C SER A 307 34.84 15.77 27.71
N VAL A 308 33.81 15.64 28.56
CA VAL A 308 33.75 16.34 29.83
C VAL A 308 34.80 15.82 30.83
N ILE A 309 35.05 14.52 30.84
CA ILE A 309 36.09 13.91 31.70
C ILE A 309 37.48 14.44 31.34
N GLN A 310 37.81 14.54 30.06
CA GLN A 310 39.07 15.12 29.58
C GLN A 310 39.24 16.58 29.98
N ASP A 311 38.16 17.35 30.02
CA ASP A 311 38.17 18.76 30.37
C ASP A 311 38.03 19.04 31.92
N ILE A 312 37.86 18.01 32.71
CA ILE A 312 37.59 18.15 34.16
C ILE A 312 38.71 18.94 34.88
N GLN A 313 39.98 18.69 34.51
CA GLN A 313 41.11 19.45 35.06
C GLN A 313 41.01 20.94 34.74
N SER A 314 40.69 21.28 33.50
CA SER A 314 40.50 22.67 33.08
C SER A 314 39.30 23.32 33.77
N TYR A 315 38.21 22.59 34.00
CA TYR A 315 37.06 23.09 34.78
C TYR A 315 37.41 23.25 36.27
N GLY A 316 38.30 22.38 36.80
CA GLY A 316 38.85 22.54 38.14
C GLY A 316 39.67 23.85 38.30
N GLN A 317 40.54 24.15 37.33
CA GLN A 317 41.30 25.41 37.29
C GLN A 317 40.36 26.62 37.19
N LEU A 318 39.32 26.58 36.40
CA LEU A 318 38.32 27.64 36.34
C LEU A 318 37.61 27.85 37.68
N LYS A 319 37.40 26.80 38.47
CA LYS A 319 36.81 26.90 39.79
C LYS A 319 37.76 27.54 40.83
N THR A 320 39.09 27.33 40.71
CA THR A 320 40.05 28.06 41.56
C THR A 320 40.00 29.55 41.29
N LEU A 321 39.64 29.99 40.08
CA LEU A 321 39.42 31.38 39.71
C LEU A 321 38.00 31.91 40.09
N GLY A 322 37.22 31.13 40.85
CA GLY A 322 35.89 31.55 41.33
C GLY A 322 34.70 31.20 40.42
N THR A 323 34.87 30.37 39.41
CA THR A 323 33.75 29.99 38.53
C THR A 323 32.74 29.08 39.24
N THR A 324 31.46 29.45 39.19
CA THR A 324 30.38 28.72 39.87
C THR A 324 29.97 27.46 39.09
N ARG A 325 29.35 26.50 39.78
CA ARG A 325 28.74 25.29 39.18
C ARG A 325 27.77 25.62 38.04
N ARG A 326 26.96 26.67 38.20
CA ARG A 326 26.00 27.13 37.20
C ARG A 326 26.69 27.65 35.93
N GLN A 327 27.82 28.34 36.09
CA GLN A 327 28.59 28.86 34.96
C GLN A 327 29.27 27.75 34.17
N ILE A 328 29.85 26.72 34.82
CA ILE A 328 30.43 25.55 34.13
C ILE A 328 29.35 24.81 33.32
N LYS A 329 28.15 24.56 33.89
CA LYS A 329 27.05 23.97 33.14
C LYS A 329 26.66 24.82 31.94
N LYS A 330 26.61 26.16 32.07
CA LYS A 330 26.32 27.04 30.94
C LYS A 330 27.40 26.99 29.87
N ILE A 331 28.69 26.84 30.22
CA ILE A 331 29.77 26.67 29.24
C ILE A 331 29.58 25.38 28.43
N ILE A 332 29.35 24.25 29.09
CA ILE A 332 29.17 22.94 28.44
C ILE A 332 27.91 22.94 27.56
N ASN A 333 26.77 23.43 28.06
CA ASN A 333 25.56 23.54 27.27
C ASN A 333 25.74 24.43 26.02
N LYS A 334 26.55 25.51 26.15
CA LYS A 334 26.83 26.39 25.03
C LYS A 334 27.77 25.76 24.00
N GLN A 335 28.73 24.93 24.44
CA GLN A 335 29.54 24.12 23.54
C GLN A 335 28.65 23.11 22.77
N ALA A 336 27.76 22.42 23.49
CA ALA A 336 26.79 21.52 22.85
C ALA A 336 25.91 22.22 21.81
N LEU A 337 25.42 23.42 22.12
CA LEU A 337 24.65 24.26 21.19
C LEU A 337 25.47 24.61 19.95
N LEU A 338 26.76 25.01 20.09
CA LEU A 338 27.62 25.31 18.94
C LEU A 338 27.89 24.10 18.08
N LEU A 339 28.11 22.91 18.70
CA LEU A 339 28.27 21.65 17.99
C LEU A 339 26.99 21.26 17.24
N SER A 340 25.83 21.43 17.87
CA SER A 340 24.53 21.17 17.26
C SER A 340 24.24 22.12 16.10
N ALA A 341 24.61 23.40 16.22
CA ALA A 341 24.40 24.39 15.16
C ALA A 341 25.17 24.08 13.87
N VAL A 342 26.23 23.27 13.96
CA VAL A 342 26.97 22.77 12.79
C VAL A 342 26.48 21.38 12.38
N GLY A 343 26.33 20.48 13.36
CA GLY A 343 26.03 19.08 13.09
C GLY A 343 24.59 18.84 12.59
N ILE A 344 23.60 19.54 13.16
CA ILE A 344 22.19 19.33 12.78
C ILE A 344 21.93 19.74 11.32
N PRO A 345 22.29 20.94 10.83
CA PRO A 345 22.01 21.32 9.43
C PRO A 345 22.64 20.36 8.41
N ILE A 346 23.89 19.94 8.66
CA ILE A 346 24.58 18.99 7.79
C ILE A 346 23.85 17.63 7.81
N GLY A 347 23.47 17.16 8.98
CA GLY A 347 22.73 15.90 9.14
C GLY A 347 21.35 15.92 8.49
N LEU A 348 20.64 17.06 8.55
CA LEU A 348 19.34 17.23 7.89
C LEU A 348 19.45 17.10 6.38
N ILE A 349 20.42 17.78 5.76
CA ILE A 349 20.61 17.76 4.30
C ILE A 349 20.96 16.34 3.87
N ILE A 350 21.99 15.74 4.46
CA ILE A 350 22.44 14.39 4.08
C ILE A 350 21.34 13.37 4.32
N GLY A 351 20.67 13.42 5.47
CA GLY A 351 19.60 12.50 5.84
C GLY A 351 18.39 12.58 4.90
N PHE A 352 18.03 13.79 4.45
CA PHE A 352 16.96 13.99 3.48
C PHE A 352 17.30 13.32 2.14
N PHE A 353 18.51 13.55 1.59
CA PHE A 353 18.89 12.92 0.33
C PHE A 353 19.00 11.41 0.41
N ILE A 354 19.50 10.86 1.54
CA ILE A 354 19.51 9.41 1.77
C ILE A 354 18.08 8.88 1.84
N GLY A 355 17.19 9.52 2.61
CA GLY A 355 15.79 9.13 2.71
C GLY A 355 15.10 9.13 1.35
N ARG A 356 15.26 10.21 0.58
CA ARG A 356 14.69 10.33 -0.77
C ARG A 356 15.21 9.24 -1.73
N ALA A 357 16.49 8.89 -1.66
CA ALA A 357 17.06 7.84 -2.50
C ALA A 357 16.59 6.43 -2.14
N LEU A 358 16.18 6.21 -0.89
CA LEU A 358 15.71 4.91 -0.43
C LEU A 358 14.21 4.65 -0.71
N VAL A 359 13.39 5.70 -0.89
CA VAL A 359 11.94 5.52 -1.14
C VAL A 359 11.67 4.68 -2.40
N PRO A 360 12.27 4.96 -3.59
CA PRO A 360 12.06 4.13 -4.78
C PRO A 360 12.43 2.67 -4.55
N ALA A 361 13.55 2.46 -3.85
CA ALA A 361 14.00 1.11 -3.54
C ALA A 361 12.98 0.35 -2.66
N LEU A 362 12.28 1.00 -1.75
CA LEU A 362 11.22 0.41 -0.91
C LEU A 362 9.93 0.13 -1.68
N MET A 363 9.68 0.87 -2.75
CA MET A 363 8.46 0.69 -3.55
C MET A 363 8.60 -0.47 -4.55
N ASN A 364 9.83 -0.83 -4.93
CA ASN A 364 10.09 -1.98 -5.79
C ASN A 364 9.65 -3.28 -5.10
N GLY A 365 8.88 -4.09 -5.79
CA GLY A 365 8.38 -5.37 -5.27
C GLY A 365 7.13 -5.28 -4.39
N THR A 366 6.51 -4.11 -4.29
CA THR A 366 5.16 -3.96 -3.73
C THR A 366 4.15 -3.78 -4.87
N THR A 367 2.85 -3.83 -4.55
CA THR A 367 1.79 -3.42 -5.48
C THR A 367 1.89 -1.93 -5.89
N TYR A 368 2.74 -1.19 -5.19
CA TYR A 368 3.10 0.19 -5.48
C TYR A 368 4.47 0.19 -6.15
N THR A 369 4.52 0.34 -7.46
CA THR A 369 5.75 0.25 -8.25
C THR A 369 6.54 1.57 -8.25
N SER A 370 7.87 1.48 -8.37
CA SER A 370 8.71 2.67 -8.53
C SER A 370 8.61 3.28 -9.94
N GLU A 371 8.18 2.49 -10.93
CA GLU A 371 7.95 2.97 -12.31
C GLU A 371 6.84 4.01 -12.38
N ALA A 372 5.85 3.90 -11.49
CA ALA A 372 4.77 4.86 -11.34
C ALA A 372 5.21 6.25 -10.83
N GLY A 373 6.49 6.41 -10.55
CA GLY A 373 7.06 7.63 -9.96
C GLY A 373 6.93 7.65 -8.44
N VAL A 374 7.92 8.26 -7.81
CA VAL A 374 8.00 8.41 -6.35
C VAL A 374 7.83 9.87 -5.97
N VAL A 375 6.82 10.14 -5.15
CA VAL A 375 6.53 11.48 -4.64
C VAL A 375 7.21 11.67 -3.29
N VAL A 376 8.33 12.37 -3.27
CA VAL A 376 8.96 12.80 -2.02
C VAL A 376 8.92 14.32 -1.94
N THR A 377 7.92 14.84 -1.26
CA THR A 377 7.74 16.29 -1.07
C THR A 377 8.76 16.84 -0.09
N VAL A 378 9.25 18.07 -0.36
CA VAL A 378 10.10 18.81 0.58
C VAL A 378 9.18 19.41 1.66
N ASN A 379 8.77 18.60 2.63
CA ASN A 379 7.91 19.05 3.71
C ASN A 379 8.75 19.71 4.83
N PRO A 380 8.57 21.01 5.13
CA PRO A 380 9.28 21.68 6.20
C PRO A 380 9.13 21.02 7.59
N LEU A 381 8.02 20.31 7.82
CA LEU A 381 7.77 19.62 9.09
C LEU A 381 8.76 18.48 9.34
N ILE A 382 9.27 17.81 8.29
CA ILE A 382 10.31 16.79 8.39
C ILE A 382 11.58 17.41 8.99
N PHE A 383 12.01 18.55 8.45
CA PHE A 383 13.22 19.24 8.90
C PHE A 383 13.05 19.80 10.32
N ILE A 384 11.92 20.41 10.62
CA ILE A 384 11.61 20.94 11.95
C ILE A 384 11.53 19.81 12.98
N GLY A 385 10.79 18.74 12.68
CA GLY A 385 10.65 17.56 13.52
C GLY A 385 12.01 16.90 13.80
N SER A 386 12.78 16.61 12.76
CA SER A 386 14.13 16.01 12.89
C SER A 386 15.08 16.91 13.69
N ALA A 387 15.05 18.23 13.47
CA ALA A 387 15.87 19.17 14.19
C ALA A 387 15.51 19.21 15.69
N ILE A 388 14.22 19.23 16.02
CA ILE A 388 13.73 19.19 17.40
C ILE A 388 14.16 17.89 18.09
N PHE A 389 13.98 16.74 17.44
CA PHE A 389 14.41 15.44 17.98
C PHE A 389 15.91 15.35 18.20
N ALA A 390 16.72 15.77 17.21
CA ALA A 390 18.17 15.79 17.31
C ALA A 390 18.62 16.73 18.44
N PHE A 391 18.06 17.93 18.52
CA PHE A 391 18.38 18.91 19.56
C PHE A 391 17.97 18.41 20.95
N ALA A 392 16.78 17.83 21.09
CA ALA A 392 16.30 17.25 22.34
C ALA A 392 17.24 16.12 22.80
N THR A 393 17.65 15.25 21.89
CA THR A 393 18.60 14.16 22.15
C THR A 393 19.94 14.68 22.64
N VAL A 394 20.52 15.68 21.96
CA VAL A 394 21.77 16.35 22.41
C VAL A 394 21.60 16.98 23.80
N TYR A 395 20.53 17.73 24.00
CA TYR A 395 20.28 18.44 25.25
C TYR A 395 20.11 17.50 26.46
N ILE A 396 19.38 16.37 26.26
CA ILE A 396 19.21 15.35 27.31
C ILE A 396 20.55 14.65 27.59
N SER A 397 21.31 14.31 26.54
CA SER A 397 22.60 13.61 26.63
C SER A 397 23.65 14.41 27.40
N VAL A 398 23.68 15.73 27.22
CA VAL A 398 24.66 16.64 27.84
C VAL A 398 24.35 16.96 29.33
N ARG A 399 23.10 16.84 29.77
CA ARG A 399 22.67 17.19 31.13
C ARG A 399 23.48 16.50 32.23
N LYS A 400 23.70 15.20 32.10
CA LYS A 400 24.36 14.36 33.10
C LYS A 400 25.87 14.62 33.17
N PRO A 401 26.62 14.65 32.04
CA PRO A 401 28.03 15.07 32.01
C PRO A 401 28.24 16.50 32.58
N ALA A 402 27.42 17.45 32.16
CA ALA A 402 27.49 18.82 32.66
C ALA A 402 27.23 18.92 34.18
N LYS A 403 26.36 18.06 34.74
CA LYS A 403 26.15 17.98 36.18
C LYS A 403 27.41 17.46 36.91
N ILE A 404 28.06 16.45 36.36
CA ILE A 404 29.30 15.86 36.92
C ILE A 404 30.41 16.92 36.94
N ALA A 405 30.72 17.54 35.78
CA ALA A 405 31.74 18.61 35.71
C ALA A 405 31.48 19.77 36.69
N GLY A 406 30.21 20.14 36.89
CA GLY A 406 29.83 21.17 37.83
C GLY A 406 29.98 20.77 39.32
N LEU A 407 30.06 19.48 39.65
CA LEU A 407 30.17 18.99 41.05
C LEU A 407 31.60 18.81 41.51
N VAL A 408 32.54 18.44 40.64
CA VAL A 408 33.95 18.18 40.98
C VAL A 408 34.58 19.41 41.63
N SER A 409 35.26 19.21 42.79
CA SER A 409 36.02 20.28 43.46
C SER A 409 37.37 20.54 42.76
N PRO A 410 38.01 21.71 42.98
CA PRO A 410 39.31 22.02 42.38
C PRO A 410 40.39 20.99 42.72
N ILE A 411 40.43 20.51 43.95
CA ILE A 411 41.42 19.53 44.43
C ILE A 411 41.15 18.15 43.83
N GLU A 412 39.91 17.76 43.76
CA GLU A 412 39.48 16.51 43.09
C GLU A 412 39.78 16.54 41.59
N ALA A 413 39.61 17.70 40.94
CA ALA A 413 39.85 17.85 39.52
C ALA A 413 41.33 17.60 39.13
N ILE A 414 42.29 17.99 39.96
CA ILE A 414 43.74 17.77 39.73
C ILE A 414 44.09 16.28 39.87
N ARG A 415 43.40 15.59 40.78
CA ARG A 415 43.58 14.15 41.05
C ARG A 415 42.61 13.26 40.32
N TYR A 416 41.76 13.85 39.47
CA TYR A 416 40.65 13.15 38.81
C TYR A 416 41.22 12.11 37.82
N THR A 417 41.04 10.86 38.15
CA THR A 417 41.24 9.76 37.25
C THR A 417 39.90 9.22 36.80
N GLU A 418 39.82 8.60 35.64
CA GLU A 418 38.57 8.06 35.08
C GLU A 418 37.82 7.12 36.04
N ASN A 419 38.53 6.59 37.04
CA ASN A 419 38.00 5.69 38.08
C ASN A 419 37.19 6.40 39.17
N ASP A 420 37.38 7.69 39.37
CA ASP A 420 36.79 8.43 40.48
C ASP A 420 35.35 8.93 40.17
N ALA A 421 34.93 8.86 38.93
CA ALA A 421 33.57 9.26 38.50
C ALA A 421 32.43 8.45 39.17
N GLY A 422 32.76 7.30 39.78
CA GLY A 422 31.82 6.45 40.51
C GLY A 422 31.97 6.46 42.03
N ALA A 423 33.05 7.09 42.57
CA ALA A 423 33.45 6.98 43.97
C ALA A 423 32.71 7.99 44.90
N PHE A 424 31.85 8.87 44.39
CA PHE A 424 31.16 9.87 45.16
C PHE A 424 30.10 9.33 46.16
N GLN A 425 29.84 8.03 46.19
CA GLN A 425 28.79 7.48 47.04
C GLN A 425 29.15 6.36 48.01
N THR A 426 30.33 5.74 47.95
CA THR A 426 30.70 4.81 49.03
C THR A 426 32.21 4.58 49.08
N LYS A 427 32.86 5.00 50.20
CA LYS A 427 34.13 4.43 50.65
C LYS A 427 33.90 2.97 51.06
N LYS A 428 33.88 2.04 50.13
CA LYS A 428 34.08 0.63 50.45
C LYS A 428 35.54 0.35 50.35
N HIS A 429 36.15 -0.02 51.48
CA HIS A 429 37.47 -0.58 51.55
C HIS A 429 37.58 -1.75 50.57
N LEU A 430 38.39 -1.56 49.54
CA LEU A 430 38.76 -2.63 48.63
C LEU A 430 39.70 -3.57 49.37
N ALA A 431 39.19 -4.72 49.82
CA ALA A 431 40.02 -5.81 50.30
C ALA A 431 40.97 -6.22 49.17
N VAL A 432 42.29 -6.10 49.42
CA VAL A 432 43.35 -6.57 48.52
C VAL A 432 43.26 -8.08 48.51
N LYS A 433 42.65 -8.67 47.46
CA LYS A 433 42.68 -10.09 47.22
C LYS A 433 44.10 -10.47 46.75
N LYS A 434 44.89 -11.09 47.64
CA LYS A 434 46.15 -11.79 47.27
C LYS A 434 45.79 -12.95 46.37
N SER A 435 45.99 -12.85 45.07
CA SER A 435 45.86 -13.94 44.13
C SER A 435 47.22 -14.54 43.85
N THR A 436 47.41 -15.83 44.16
CA THR A 436 48.63 -16.62 43.94
C THR A 436 48.67 -17.26 42.54
N SER A 437 47.68 -17.09 41.73
CA SER A 437 47.63 -17.63 40.37
C SER A 437 48.03 -16.58 39.33
N GLY A 438 49.05 -16.89 38.48
CA GLY A 438 49.65 -15.97 37.51
C GLY A 438 48.65 -15.23 36.61
N ALA A 439 49.11 -14.11 36.04
CA ALA A 439 48.32 -13.18 35.22
C ALA A 439 47.88 -13.86 33.92
N LYS A 440 46.66 -14.40 33.90
CA LYS A 440 46.03 -14.87 32.66
C LYS A 440 45.42 -13.69 31.93
N ILE A 441 45.68 -13.55 30.62
CA ILE A 441 45.25 -12.41 29.77
C ILE A 441 43.74 -12.14 29.90
N HIS A 442 42.92 -13.19 29.92
CA HIS A 442 41.46 -13.04 30.06
C HIS A 442 41.04 -12.45 31.43
N ARG A 443 41.79 -12.74 32.53
CA ARG A 443 41.52 -12.16 33.85
C ARG A 443 41.90 -10.68 33.89
N MET A 444 43.00 -10.30 33.21
CA MET A 444 43.38 -8.90 33.06
C MET A 444 42.33 -8.13 32.22
N ALA A 445 41.84 -8.71 31.12
CA ALA A 445 40.79 -8.15 30.31
C ALA A 445 39.48 -7.94 31.11
N LEU A 446 39.03 -8.98 31.85
CA LEU A 446 37.86 -8.88 32.71
C LEU A 446 38.03 -7.88 33.86
N ALA A 447 39.24 -7.77 34.44
CA ALA A 447 39.53 -6.77 35.47
C ALA A 447 39.51 -5.35 34.90
N ASN A 448 40.00 -5.16 33.66
CA ASN A 448 39.90 -3.85 32.96
C ASN A 448 38.49 -3.47 32.62
N LEU A 449 37.67 -4.40 32.11
CA LEU A 449 36.25 -4.21 31.89
C LEU A 449 35.49 -3.88 33.19
N GLY A 450 35.84 -4.55 34.29
CA GLY A 450 35.28 -4.30 35.62
C GLY A 450 35.73 -2.96 36.28
N ARG A 451 36.80 -2.36 35.78
CA ARG A 451 37.36 -1.10 36.31
C ARG A 451 36.46 0.09 35.97
N ASN A 452 35.86 0.10 34.79
CA ASN A 452 34.94 1.15 34.33
C ASN A 452 33.53 0.60 34.02
N ARG A 453 32.92 -0.07 35.01
CA ARG A 453 31.65 -0.81 34.86
C ARG A 453 30.55 -0.02 34.12
N LYS A 454 30.40 1.30 34.42
CA LYS A 454 29.36 2.12 33.76
C LYS A 454 29.59 2.26 32.27
N ARG A 455 30.83 2.49 31.82
CA ARG A 455 31.19 2.61 30.41
C ARG A 455 31.07 1.25 29.72
N THR A 456 31.55 0.19 30.34
CA THR A 456 31.44 -1.17 29.81
C THR A 456 29.99 -1.58 29.64
N ILE A 457 29.12 -1.36 30.64
CA ILE A 457 27.67 -1.64 30.54
C ILE A 457 27.06 -0.83 29.42
N LEU A 458 27.43 0.41 29.22
CA LEU A 458 26.86 1.30 28.23
C LEU A 458 27.23 0.89 26.80
N VAL A 459 28.48 0.47 26.59
CA VAL A 459 28.94 -0.12 25.32
C VAL A 459 28.22 -1.47 25.05
N ILE A 460 28.14 -2.33 26.08
CA ILE A 460 27.42 -3.61 25.96
C ILE A 460 25.95 -3.37 25.58
N VAL A 461 25.26 -2.45 26.26
CA VAL A 461 23.85 -2.12 25.95
C VAL A 461 23.70 -1.58 24.53
N SER A 462 24.61 -0.72 24.08
CA SER A 462 24.57 -0.20 22.69
C SER A 462 24.78 -1.31 21.67
N MET A 463 25.79 -2.18 21.87
CA MET A 463 26.03 -3.31 20.97
C MET A 463 24.89 -4.35 21.01
N THR A 464 24.35 -4.62 22.21
CA THR A 464 23.20 -5.53 22.35
C THR A 464 21.98 -4.96 21.63
N LEU A 465 21.71 -3.67 21.76
CA LEU A 465 20.57 -3.03 21.08
C LEU A 465 20.72 -3.11 19.56
N SER A 466 21.94 -2.86 19.03
CA SER A 466 22.22 -3.04 17.60
C SER A 466 21.96 -4.48 17.13
N LEU A 467 22.44 -5.45 17.91
CA LEU A 467 22.28 -6.87 17.60
C LEU A 467 20.82 -7.33 17.70
N VAL A 468 20.08 -6.83 18.69
CA VAL A 468 18.63 -7.06 18.84
C VAL A 468 17.88 -6.49 17.66
N LEU A 469 18.16 -5.26 17.25
CA LEU A 469 17.51 -4.65 16.08
C LEU A 469 17.81 -5.43 14.80
N PHE A 470 19.06 -5.81 14.57
CA PHE A 470 19.45 -6.64 13.43
C PHE A 470 18.69 -7.97 13.43
N ASN A 471 18.73 -8.68 14.57
CA ASN A 471 18.04 -9.96 14.70
C ASN A 471 16.52 -9.83 14.54
N THR A 472 15.92 -8.75 15.07
CA THR A 472 14.48 -8.49 14.91
C THR A 472 14.12 -8.30 13.43
N VAL A 473 14.88 -7.49 12.70
CA VAL A 473 14.67 -7.27 11.27
C VAL A 473 14.85 -8.56 10.47
N PHE A 474 15.91 -9.31 10.78
CA PHE A 474 16.16 -10.59 10.13
C PHE A 474 15.07 -11.62 10.43
N THR A 475 14.66 -11.76 11.71
CA THR A 475 13.60 -12.68 12.11
C THR A 475 12.26 -12.28 11.47
N LEU A 476 11.93 -10.97 11.44
CA LEU A 476 10.73 -10.48 10.79
C LEU A 476 10.74 -10.84 9.29
N SER A 477 11.85 -10.57 8.60
CA SER A 477 11.98 -10.87 7.17
C SER A 477 11.97 -12.37 6.86
N SER A 478 12.60 -13.19 7.71
CA SER A 478 12.62 -14.66 7.55
C SER A 478 11.33 -15.34 8.06
N GLY A 479 10.51 -14.62 8.79
CA GLY A 479 9.20 -15.10 9.29
C GLY A 479 8.08 -15.00 8.26
N PHE A 480 8.31 -14.32 7.15
CA PHE A 480 7.37 -14.31 6.04
C PHE A 480 7.50 -15.61 5.25
N ASP A 481 6.39 -16.32 5.16
CA ASP A 481 6.27 -17.56 4.38
C ASP A 481 5.91 -17.19 2.94
N ILE A 482 6.85 -17.43 2.01
CA ILE A 482 6.65 -17.12 0.59
C ILE A 482 5.54 -17.97 -0.01
N ASP A 483 5.43 -19.23 0.38
CA ASP A 483 4.44 -20.14 -0.18
C ASP A 483 3.04 -19.67 0.21
N LYS A 484 2.82 -19.34 1.49
CA LYS A 484 1.54 -18.76 1.94
C LYS A 484 1.21 -17.40 1.32
N TYR A 485 2.24 -16.59 1.09
CA TYR A 485 2.03 -15.30 0.43
C TYR A 485 1.57 -15.49 -1.01
N VAL A 486 2.27 -16.35 -1.75
CA VAL A 486 1.99 -16.59 -3.15
C VAL A 486 0.67 -17.35 -3.34
N GLU A 487 0.39 -18.33 -2.50
CA GLU A 487 -0.84 -19.11 -2.50
C GLU A 487 -2.11 -18.25 -2.35
N LYS A 488 -2.01 -17.11 -1.65
CA LYS A 488 -3.11 -16.14 -1.57
C LYS A 488 -3.47 -15.56 -2.95
N PHE A 489 -2.48 -15.38 -3.84
CA PHE A 489 -2.70 -14.82 -5.17
C PHE A 489 -2.91 -15.90 -6.23
N LEU A 490 -2.13 -16.96 -6.19
CA LEU A 490 -2.19 -18.03 -7.15
C LEU A 490 -1.78 -19.36 -6.50
N ASN A 491 -2.72 -20.29 -6.38
CA ASN A 491 -2.49 -21.61 -5.78
C ASN A 491 -2.05 -22.69 -6.79
N LYS A 492 -1.90 -22.31 -8.07
CA LYS A 492 -1.38 -23.11 -9.18
C LYS A 492 -0.19 -22.40 -9.81
N ASP A 493 0.61 -23.10 -10.61
CA ASP A 493 1.80 -22.49 -11.21
C ASP A 493 1.43 -21.45 -12.27
N PHE A 494 0.37 -21.72 -13.03
CA PHE A 494 -0.14 -20.84 -14.07
C PHE A 494 -1.67 -20.84 -14.12
N ILE A 495 -2.23 -19.75 -14.60
CA ILE A 495 -3.62 -19.64 -15.03
C ILE A 495 -3.67 -18.95 -16.38
N ILE A 496 -4.39 -19.56 -17.33
CA ILE A 496 -4.72 -18.94 -18.63
C ILE A 496 -6.21 -18.64 -18.70
N SER A 497 -6.55 -17.52 -19.35
CA SER A 497 -7.91 -17.10 -19.61
C SER A 497 -7.97 -16.11 -20.77
N SER A 498 -9.16 -15.60 -21.07
CA SER A 498 -9.29 -14.41 -21.90
C SER A 498 -8.58 -13.20 -21.26
N ALA A 499 -8.11 -12.26 -22.05
CA ALA A 499 -7.46 -11.05 -21.54
C ALA A 499 -8.36 -10.27 -20.55
N ASP A 500 -9.66 -10.27 -20.79
CA ASP A 500 -10.66 -9.63 -19.95
C ASP A 500 -10.74 -10.19 -18.52
N TYR A 501 -10.50 -11.48 -18.35
CA TYR A 501 -10.51 -12.13 -17.05
C TYR A 501 -9.52 -11.49 -16.05
N PHE A 502 -8.38 -11.03 -16.55
CA PHE A 502 -7.34 -10.39 -15.75
C PHE A 502 -7.57 -8.89 -15.53
N ASN A 503 -8.57 -8.29 -16.18
CA ASN A 503 -8.91 -6.88 -16.04
C ASN A 503 -9.85 -6.66 -14.86
N TYR A 504 -9.42 -5.88 -13.90
CA TYR A 504 -10.02 -5.73 -12.56
C TYR A 504 -11.49 -5.26 -12.53
N ASN A 505 -12.10 -4.73 -13.51
CA ASN A 505 -13.48 -4.20 -13.46
C ASN A 505 -14.39 -4.78 -14.54
N PHE A 506 -14.10 -5.98 -15.01
CA PHE A 506 -14.78 -6.50 -16.16
C PHE A 506 -15.78 -7.62 -15.83
N ALA A 507 -17.04 -7.26 -15.56
CA ALA A 507 -18.12 -8.21 -15.25
C ALA A 507 -18.84 -8.81 -16.47
N ARG A 508 -18.59 -8.30 -17.69
CA ARG A 508 -19.35 -8.67 -18.91
C ARG A 508 -18.42 -8.90 -20.09
N SER A 509 -17.57 -9.93 -20.01
CA SER A 509 -16.78 -10.31 -21.16
C SER A 509 -17.57 -11.21 -22.10
N GLU A 510 -17.51 -10.93 -23.37
CA GLU A 510 -17.98 -11.83 -24.44
C GLU A 510 -16.87 -12.74 -24.94
N THR A 511 -15.63 -12.48 -24.54
CA THR A 511 -14.45 -13.24 -24.91
C THR A 511 -14.23 -14.39 -23.93
N TYR A 512 -14.20 -15.62 -24.44
CA TYR A 512 -14.01 -16.83 -23.65
C TYR A 512 -12.62 -17.39 -23.87
N LEU A 513 -12.16 -18.17 -22.89
CA LEU A 513 -10.93 -18.95 -23.06
C LEU A 513 -11.11 -19.94 -24.22
N SER A 514 -10.18 -19.95 -25.18
CA SER A 514 -10.23 -20.84 -26.32
C SER A 514 -9.75 -22.25 -25.95
N GLU A 515 -10.46 -23.27 -26.41
CA GLU A 515 -9.99 -24.67 -26.31
C GLU A 515 -8.69 -24.89 -27.11
N THR A 516 -8.43 -24.06 -28.14
CA THR A 516 -7.20 -24.08 -28.92
C THR A 516 -6.00 -23.76 -28.05
N PHE A 517 -6.13 -22.74 -27.20
CA PHE A 517 -5.08 -22.35 -26.28
C PHE A 517 -4.80 -23.43 -25.23
N ILE A 518 -5.87 -24.00 -24.60
CA ILE A 518 -5.70 -25.11 -23.66
C ILE A 518 -4.98 -26.30 -24.33
N ASN A 519 -5.40 -26.70 -25.53
CA ASN A 519 -4.76 -27.80 -26.25
C ASN A 519 -3.29 -27.50 -26.57
N ALA A 520 -2.95 -26.24 -26.89
CA ALA A 520 -1.58 -25.83 -27.15
C ALA A 520 -0.71 -25.90 -25.87
N VAL A 521 -1.26 -25.54 -24.72
CA VAL A 521 -0.61 -25.68 -23.40
C VAL A 521 -0.41 -27.15 -23.05
N GLN A 522 -1.44 -27.98 -23.19
CA GLN A 522 -1.38 -29.40 -22.86
C GLN A 522 -0.41 -30.20 -23.74
N GLN A 523 -0.06 -29.69 -24.90
CA GLN A 523 0.94 -30.30 -25.82
C GLN A 523 2.37 -29.97 -25.46
N GLN A 524 2.61 -29.04 -24.50
CA GLN A 524 3.96 -28.70 -24.09
C GLN A 524 4.53 -29.79 -23.16
N ASP A 525 5.80 -30.13 -23.37
CA ASP A 525 6.52 -31.08 -22.49
C ASP A 525 6.57 -30.63 -21.03
N ALA A 526 6.47 -29.35 -20.80
CA ALA A 526 6.45 -28.70 -19.48
C ALA A 526 5.13 -28.94 -18.71
N TYR A 527 4.02 -29.21 -19.39
CA TYR A 527 2.71 -29.38 -18.77
C TYR A 527 2.67 -30.65 -17.88
N GLU A 528 2.04 -30.54 -16.71
CA GLU A 528 1.83 -31.66 -15.78
C GLU A 528 0.34 -32.01 -15.68
N ASP A 529 -0.47 -31.14 -15.08
CA ASP A 529 -1.91 -31.31 -14.89
C ASP A 529 -2.63 -29.97 -14.85
N GLY A 530 -3.96 -29.98 -15.01
CA GLY A 530 -4.78 -28.77 -14.98
C GLY A 530 -6.27 -29.06 -15.14
N GLY A 531 -7.10 -28.07 -14.94
CA GLY A 531 -8.55 -28.22 -15.00
C GLY A 531 -9.28 -27.00 -15.53
N ARG A 532 -10.41 -27.23 -16.20
CA ARG A 532 -11.29 -26.19 -16.72
C ARG A 532 -12.25 -25.71 -15.64
N LEU A 533 -12.47 -24.39 -15.63
CA LEU A 533 -13.50 -23.74 -14.84
C LEU A 533 -14.56 -23.18 -15.80
N TYR A 534 -15.81 -23.53 -15.56
CA TYR A 534 -16.95 -23.03 -16.32
C TYR A 534 -17.87 -22.18 -15.45
N SER A 535 -18.47 -21.14 -16.04
CA SER A 535 -19.58 -20.38 -15.45
C SER A 535 -20.72 -20.20 -16.45
N SER A 536 -21.81 -19.61 -16.01
CA SER A 536 -22.91 -19.19 -16.87
C SER A 536 -22.63 -17.80 -17.48
N GLN A 537 -23.25 -17.51 -18.60
CA GLN A 537 -23.16 -16.17 -19.22
C GLN A 537 -24.18 -15.23 -18.56
N ILE A 538 -23.72 -14.29 -17.76
CA ILE A 538 -24.55 -13.40 -16.93
C ILE A 538 -25.54 -12.55 -17.74
N THR A 539 -25.23 -12.26 -19.00
CA THR A 539 -26.11 -11.47 -19.89
C THR A 539 -27.31 -12.27 -20.40
N GLU A 540 -27.21 -13.58 -20.50
CA GLU A 540 -28.24 -14.46 -21.05
C GLU A 540 -28.98 -15.28 -19.99
N GLU A 541 -28.31 -15.54 -18.85
CA GLU A 541 -28.86 -16.38 -17.78
C GLU A 541 -28.33 -15.96 -16.41
N ALA A 542 -29.12 -16.23 -15.37
CA ALA A 542 -28.72 -16.05 -13.99
C ALA A 542 -29.20 -17.20 -13.11
N PHE A 543 -28.52 -17.45 -12.02
CA PHE A 543 -28.95 -18.38 -10.99
C PHE A 543 -29.27 -17.67 -9.70
N SER A 544 -30.36 -18.07 -9.02
CA SER A 544 -30.67 -17.68 -7.66
C SER A 544 -30.91 -18.92 -6.81
N ALA A 545 -30.89 -18.76 -5.48
CA ALA A 545 -31.10 -19.86 -4.56
C ALA A 545 -31.99 -19.46 -3.40
N GLU A 546 -32.92 -20.33 -3.00
CA GLU A 546 -33.73 -20.17 -1.79
C GLU A 546 -32.85 -20.36 -0.56
N THR A 547 -32.18 -19.30 -0.15
CA THR A 547 -31.30 -19.30 1.02
C THR A 547 -31.29 -17.92 1.68
N ASP A 548 -31.15 -17.88 3.00
CA ASP A 548 -30.90 -16.67 3.78
C ASP A 548 -29.46 -16.15 3.64
N ALA A 549 -28.69 -16.71 2.71
CA ALA A 549 -27.35 -16.25 2.40
C ALA A 549 -27.41 -14.79 1.95
N VAL A 550 -27.21 -13.88 2.88
CA VAL A 550 -27.13 -12.45 2.62
C VAL A 550 -25.87 -12.18 1.81
N THR A 551 -25.97 -12.35 0.52
CA THR A 551 -25.00 -11.86 -0.41
C THR A 551 -25.55 -10.60 -1.05
N ASN A 552 -24.74 -9.62 -1.10
CA ASN A 552 -24.88 -8.31 -1.64
C ASN A 552 -25.95 -8.14 -2.75
N TYR A 553 -26.96 -7.34 -2.48
CA TYR A 553 -27.65 -6.41 -3.36
C TYR A 553 -28.48 -6.94 -4.53
N ASN A 554 -28.12 -8.04 -5.20
CA ASN A 554 -28.86 -8.53 -6.35
C ASN A 554 -29.77 -9.70 -5.97
N LYS A 555 -31.09 -9.53 -6.16
CA LYS A 555 -32.11 -10.54 -5.91
C LYS A 555 -32.90 -10.79 -7.17
N ASP A 556 -33.46 -11.99 -7.28
CA ASP A 556 -34.43 -12.28 -8.32
C ASP A 556 -35.80 -11.62 -8.02
N LYS A 557 -36.77 -11.80 -8.90
CA LYS A 557 -38.14 -11.24 -8.73
C LYS A 557 -38.89 -11.81 -7.52
N GLU A 558 -38.46 -12.93 -6.98
CA GLU A 558 -39.07 -13.60 -5.82
C GLU A 558 -38.37 -13.21 -4.51
N GLY A 559 -37.28 -12.45 -4.61
CA GLY A 559 -36.52 -11.95 -3.47
C GLY A 559 -35.37 -12.85 -3.03
N ASN A 560 -35.08 -13.93 -3.78
CA ASN A 560 -33.96 -14.82 -3.51
C ASN A 560 -32.63 -14.21 -4.00
N PRO A 561 -31.52 -14.41 -3.28
CA PRO A 561 -30.22 -13.88 -3.70
C PRO A 561 -29.76 -14.54 -5.01
N LEU A 562 -29.20 -13.72 -5.90
CA LEU A 562 -28.45 -14.24 -7.03
C LEU A 562 -27.15 -14.88 -6.54
N ILE A 563 -26.82 -16.01 -7.13
CA ILE A 563 -25.64 -16.82 -6.79
C ILE A 563 -24.77 -17.07 -8.00
N ALA A 564 -23.52 -17.42 -7.78
CA ALA A 564 -22.62 -17.90 -8.81
C ALA A 564 -22.54 -19.44 -8.75
N LEU A 565 -22.92 -20.08 -9.85
CA LEU A 565 -22.82 -21.53 -10.01
C LEU A 565 -21.69 -21.85 -10.97
N TYR A 566 -20.75 -22.69 -10.56
CA TYR A 566 -19.58 -23.07 -11.35
C TYR A 566 -19.55 -24.55 -11.68
N GLY A 567 -19.04 -24.85 -12.86
CA GLY A 567 -18.64 -26.19 -13.26
C GLY A 567 -17.12 -26.32 -13.22
N ALA A 568 -16.57 -27.22 -12.45
CA ALA A 568 -15.14 -27.39 -12.33
C ALA A 568 -14.72 -28.85 -12.62
N ASP A 569 -13.56 -29.00 -13.26
CA ASP A 569 -12.96 -30.32 -13.50
C ASP A 569 -12.42 -30.92 -12.19
N ASP A 570 -12.27 -32.23 -12.15
CA ASP A 570 -11.79 -32.97 -10.98
C ASP A 570 -10.48 -32.40 -10.40
N PHE A 571 -9.58 -31.87 -11.24
CA PHE A 571 -8.34 -31.23 -10.82
C PHE A 571 -8.59 -30.06 -9.88
N LEU A 572 -9.51 -29.16 -10.21
CA LEU A 572 -9.84 -28.00 -9.40
C LEU A 572 -10.59 -28.41 -8.12
N LEU A 573 -11.60 -29.26 -8.26
CA LEU A 573 -12.40 -29.72 -7.12
C LEU A 573 -11.55 -30.46 -6.08
N ASN A 574 -10.58 -31.28 -6.51
CA ASN A 574 -9.63 -31.98 -5.64
C ASN A 574 -8.64 -31.06 -4.94
N SER A 575 -8.41 -29.87 -5.46
CA SER A 575 -7.46 -28.89 -4.91
C SER A 575 -8.08 -27.95 -3.87
N MET A 576 -9.40 -27.98 -3.70
CA MET A 576 -10.11 -27.18 -2.70
C MET A 576 -10.00 -27.80 -1.32
N ASP A 577 -9.66 -26.98 -0.32
CA ASP A 577 -9.56 -27.44 1.08
C ASP A 577 -10.94 -27.63 1.68
N VAL A 578 -11.26 -28.82 2.14
CA VAL A 578 -12.53 -29.10 2.84
C VAL A 578 -12.49 -28.57 4.26
N ILE A 579 -13.36 -27.62 4.58
CA ILE A 579 -13.46 -27.00 5.91
C ILE A 579 -14.53 -27.69 6.76
N GLU A 580 -15.65 -28.10 6.14
CA GLU A 580 -16.77 -28.77 6.81
C GLU A 580 -17.39 -29.83 5.88
N GLY A 581 -17.70 -31.00 6.40
CA GLY A 581 -18.23 -32.12 5.63
C GLY A 581 -17.16 -33.04 5.04
N GLU A 582 -17.53 -33.88 4.11
CA GLU A 582 -16.65 -34.78 3.34
C GLU A 582 -17.13 -34.84 1.90
N ILE A 583 -16.20 -34.95 0.95
CA ILE A 583 -16.55 -35.07 -0.47
C ILE A 583 -16.62 -36.55 -0.83
N ASP A 584 -17.84 -37.03 -1.11
CA ASP A 584 -18.07 -38.30 -1.77
C ASP A 584 -18.15 -38.07 -3.30
N TRP A 585 -17.08 -38.41 -3.99
CA TRP A 585 -16.93 -38.17 -5.43
C TRP A 585 -17.97 -38.90 -6.29
N GLU A 586 -18.37 -40.10 -5.88
CA GLU A 586 -19.39 -40.86 -6.61
C GLU A 586 -20.77 -40.24 -6.42
N ALA A 587 -21.06 -39.79 -5.19
CA ALA A 587 -22.30 -39.07 -4.91
C ALA A 587 -22.36 -37.70 -5.58
N LEU A 588 -21.24 -36.95 -5.58
CA LEU A 588 -21.15 -35.62 -6.21
C LEU A 588 -21.43 -35.71 -7.73
N LYS A 589 -20.91 -36.74 -8.41
CA LYS A 589 -21.15 -37.02 -9.83
C LYS A 589 -22.58 -37.39 -10.15
N THR A 590 -23.46 -37.63 -9.19
CA THR A 590 -24.89 -37.84 -9.43
C THR A 590 -25.67 -36.59 -9.80
N GLY A 591 -25.08 -35.40 -9.62
CA GLY A 591 -25.73 -34.09 -9.86
C GLY A 591 -26.80 -33.73 -8.83
N LYS A 592 -26.82 -34.40 -7.67
CA LYS A 592 -27.73 -34.09 -6.55
C LYS A 592 -27.09 -33.29 -5.43
N TYR A 593 -25.78 -33.11 -5.49
CA TYR A 593 -24.97 -32.48 -4.47
C TYR A 593 -24.17 -31.34 -5.08
N THR A 594 -23.84 -30.37 -4.22
CA THR A 594 -22.99 -29.21 -4.55
C THR A 594 -22.00 -28.95 -3.43
N LEU A 595 -20.89 -28.28 -3.75
CA LEU A 595 -19.96 -27.76 -2.78
C LEU A 595 -20.23 -26.26 -2.60
N TYR A 596 -20.26 -25.79 -1.33
CA TYR A 596 -20.39 -24.38 -1.02
C TYR A 596 -19.02 -23.78 -0.75
N ALA A 597 -18.69 -22.69 -1.46
CA ALA A 597 -17.38 -22.05 -1.37
C ALA A 597 -17.30 -21.02 -0.25
N LEU A 598 -16.23 -21.10 0.50
CA LEU A 598 -15.78 -20.13 1.48
C LEU A 598 -14.58 -19.37 0.95
N THR A 599 -14.42 -18.13 1.40
CA THR A 599 -13.27 -17.28 1.07
C THR A 599 -12.55 -16.83 2.33
N MET A 600 -11.40 -16.16 2.18
CA MET A 600 -10.67 -15.57 3.30
C MET A 600 -10.67 -14.04 3.20
N ASP A 601 -10.73 -13.37 4.36
CA ASP A 601 -10.45 -11.95 4.46
C ASP A 601 -8.95 -11.65 4.31
N ASP A 602 -8.59 -10.37 4.29
CA ASP A 602 -7.18 -9.94 4.21
C ASP A 602 -6.32 -10.37 5.41
N ASN A 603 -6.93 -10.74 6.53
CA ASN A 603 -6.26 -11.22 7.74
C ASN A 603 -6.13 -12.75 7.78
N GLY A 604 -6.66 -13.46 6.77
CA GLY A 604 -6.67 -14.93 6.71
C GLY A 604 -7.79 -15.57 7.52
N ASN A 605 -8.82 -14.81 7.92
CA ASN A 605 -9.99 -15.40 8.57
C ASN A 605 -10.96 -15.91 7.50
N ILE A 606 -11.50 -17.09 7.71
CA ILE A 606 -12.51 -17.66 6.81
C ILE A 606 -13.80 -16.86 6.93
N ILE A 607 -14.32 -16.43 5.78
CA ILE A 607 -15.62 -15.79 5.65
C ILE A 607 -16.64 -16.90 5.34
N ASP A 608 -17.47 -17.21 6.29
CA ASP A 608 -18.55 -18.18 6.17
C ASP A 608 -19.92 -17.51 6.34
N ASN A 609 -20.92 -18.00 5.64
CA ASN A 609 -22.29 -17.62 5.88
C ASN A 609 -22.91 -18.62 6.86
N PRO A 610 -23.29 -18.17 8.07
CA PRO A 610 -23.84 -19.03 9.10
C PRO A 610 -25.20 -19.64 8.76
N SER A 611 -25.86 -19.19 7.70
CA SER A 611 -27.18 -19.70 7.27
C SER A 611 -27.10 -20.91 6.33
N ILE A 612 -25.91 -21.28 5.85
CA ILE A 612 -25.74 -22.45 4.98
C ILE A 612 -24.98 -23.54 5.74
N HIS A 613 -25.55 -24.74 5.82
CA HIS A 613 -24.94 -25.88 6.52
C HIS A 613 -24.75 -27.07 5.61
N VAL A 614 -23.80 -27.92 5.94
CA VAL A 614 -23.64 -29.23 5.28
C VAL A 614 -24.87 -30.06 5.52
N GLY A 615 -25.43 -30.61 4.45
CA GLY A 615 -26.68 -31.37 4.44
C GLY A 615 -27.93 -30.56 4.10
N ASP A 616 -27.82 -29.24 4.02
CA ASP A 616 -28.95 -28.39 3.61
C ASP A 616 -29.34 -28.69 2.17
N LYS A 617 -30.64 -28.86 1.95
CA LYS A 617 -31.22 -29.01 0.64
C LYS A 617 -31.72 -27.63 0.19
N ILE A 618 -31.09 -27.09 -0.85
CA ILE A 618 -31.35 -25.74 -1.39
C ILE A 618 -32.00 -25.89 -2.76
N THR A 619 -33.08 -25.12 -2.99
CA THR A 619 -33.71 -25.01 -4.31
C THR A 619 -33.00 -23.91 -5.09
N PHE A 620 -32.51 -24.23 -6.26
CA PHE A 620 -31.88 -23.31 -7.19
C PHE A 620 -32.85 -23.00 -8.32
N HIS A 621 -32.87 -21.74 -8.74
CA HIS A 621 -33.66 -21.25 -9.87
C HIS A 621 -32.77 -20.80 -10.99
N HIS A 622 -33.02 -21.25 -12.19
CA HIS A 622 -32.38 -20.82 -13.42
C HIS A 622 -33.28 -19.85 -14.15
N TRP A 623 -32.74 -18.65 -14.45
CA TRP A 623 -33.45 -17.55 -15.08
C TRP A 623 -32.85 -17.28 -16.45
N LYS A 624 -33.70 -17.21 -17.50
CA LYS A 624 -33.33 -16.63 -18.79
C LYS A 624 -33.42 -15.12 -18.69
N MET A 625 -32.36 -14.43 -19.02
CA MET A 625 -32.28 -12.97 -18.92
C MET A 625 -32.55 -12.33 -20.28
N ASP A 626 -33.34 -11.24 -20.26
CA ASP A 626 -33.53 -10.30 -21.36
C ASP A 626 -33.28 -8.90 -20.75
N GLY A 627 -32.06 -8.44 -20.87
CA GLY A 627 -31.56 -7.31 -20.09
C GLY A 627 -31.59 -7.59 -18.58
N LEU A 628 -32.30 -6.76 -17.82
CA LEU A 628 -32.54 -6.96 -16.38
C LEU A 628 -33.78 -7.82 -16.05
N VAL A 629 -34.54 -8.22 -17.06
CA VAL A 629 -35.80 -8.94 -16.87
C VAL A 629 -35.56 -10.44 -16.98
N GLY A 630 -35.51 -11.13 -15.83
CA GLY A 630 -35.41 -12.59 -15.79
C GLY A 630 -36.79 -13.27 -15.99
N THR A 631 -36.81 -14.37 -16.74
CA THR A 631 -37.95 -15.30 -16.83
C THR A 631 -37.49 -16.65 -16.27
N LEU A 632 -38.22 -17.19 -15.28
CA LEU A 632 -37.88 -18.48 -14.69
C LEU A 632 -37.94 -19.58 -15.77
N ASP A 633 -36.82 -20.26 -16.01
CA ASP A 633 -36.72 -21.36 -16.94
C ASP A 633 -36.89 -22.71 -16.25
N ASN A 634 -36.17 -22.92 -15.15
CA ASN A 634 -36.19 -24.19 -14.43
C ASN A 634 -35.84 -23.99 -12.94
N SER A 635 -36.22 -24.99 -12.12
CA SER A 635 -35.82 -25.06 -10.72
C SER A 635 -35.36 -26.48 -10.39
N PHE A 636 -34.30 -26.59 -9.60
CA PHE A 636 -33.73 -27.88 -9.21
C PHE A 636 -33.17 -27.83 -7.80
N ASP A 637 -33.12 -28.98 -7.17
CA ASP A 637 -32.65 -29.09 -5.78
C ASP A 637 -31.25 -29.69 -5.74
N LEU A 638 -30.37 -29.04 -4.96
CA LEU A 638 -29.04 -29.59 -4.64
C LEU A 638 -28.86 -29.63 -3.13
N THR A 639 -28.16 -30.66 -2.65
CA THR A 639 -27.77 -30.80 -1.25
C THR A 639 -26.33 -30.36 -1.07
N VAL A 640 -26.05 -29.47 -0.11
CA VAL A 640 -24.69 -29.04 0.22
C VAL A 640 -23.92 -30.22 0.82
N MET A 641 -22.93 -30.74 0.09
CA MET A 641 -22.16 -31.90 0.54
C MET A 641 -21.01 -31.49 1.49
N ALA A 642 -20.34 -30.41 1.15
CA ALA A 642 -19.22 -29.88 1.93
C ALA A 642 -19.09 -28.37 1.75
N LYS A 643 -18.46 -27.73 2.73
CA LYS A 643 -17.94 -26.36 2.59
C LYS A 643 -16.47 -26.44 2.25
N VAL A 644 -16.06 -25.75 1.20
CA VAL A 644 -14.70 -25.77 0.67
C VAL A 644 -14.10 -24.37 0.60
N LEU A 645 -12.83 -24.25 0.93
CA LEU A 645 -12.11 -23.01 0.78
C LEU A 645 -11.57 -22.88 -0.65
N ILE A 646 -11.81 -21.75 -1.28
CA ILE A 646 -11.35 -21.47 -2.64
C ILE A 646 -10.33 -20.32 -2.67
N ASN A 647 -9.52 -20.32 -3.73
CA ASN A 647 -8.71 -19.15 -4.08
C ASN A 647 -9.51 -18.26 -5.04
N GLU A 648 -9.76 -17.00 -4.65
CA GLU A 648 -10.58 -16.06 -5.43
C GLU A 648 -9.96 -15.62 -6.76
N ASN A 649 -8.71 -15.92 -7.02
CA ASN A 649 -8.03 -15.59 -8.27
C ASN A 649 -7.92 -16.75 -9.26
N THR A 650 -8.03 -17.99 -8.77
CA THR A 650 -7.87 -19.20 -9.61
C THR A 650 -9.14 -20.00 -9.76
N ASP A 651 -9.95 -20.06 -8.71
CA ASP A 651 -11.04 -21.02 -8.61
C ASP A 651 -12.41 -20.40 -8.90
N THR A 652 -12.48 -19.11 -9.23
CA THR A 652 -13.71 -18.37 -9.52
C THR A 652 -13.50 -17.27 -10.54
N GLU A 653 -14.57 -16.72 -11.09
CA GLU A 653 -14.49 -15.44 -11.78
C GLU A 653 -14.10 -14.34 -10.79
N ARG A 654 -13.17 -13.47 -11.19
CA ARG A 654 -12.72 -12.35 -10.36
C ARG A 654 -13.87 -11.37 -10.13
N ASN A 655 -13.96 -10.85 -8.92
CA ASN A 655 -14.92 -9.81 -8.50
C ASN A 655 -16.40 -10.22 -8.44
N THR A 656 -16.74 -11.47 -8.28
CA THR A 656 -18.10 -11.89 -7.98
C THR A 656 -18.38 -11.81 -6.48
N GLY A 657 -19.21 -10.87 -6.05
CA GLY A 657 -19.67 -10.74 -4.66
C GLY A 657 -20.79 -11.72 -4.24
N ALA A 658 -21.13 -12.71 -5.07
CA ALA A 658 -22.22 -13.65 -4.86
C ALA A 658 -21.77 -14.89 -4.06
N ALA A 659 -22.71 -15.58 -3.42
CA ALA A 659 -22.49 -16.93 -2.87
C ALA A 659 -22.12 -17.89 -4.01
N ARG A 660 -21.12 -18.72 -3.82
CA ARG A 660 -20.53 -19.56 -4.87
C ARG A 660 -20.77 -21.02 -4.58
N PHE A 661 -21.27 -21.75 -5.59
CA PHE A 661 -21.53 -23.17 -5.53
C PHE A 661 -20.81 -23.87 -6.69
N TYR A 662 -20.30 -25.07 -6.42
CA TYR A 662 -19.51 -25.82 -7.40
C TYR A 662 -20.14 -27.20 -7.67
N LEU A 663 -20.15 -27.56 -8.94
CA LEU A 663 -20.53 -28.87 -9.47
C LEU A 663 -19.39 -29.41 -10.34
N PRO A 664 -19.27 -30.75 -10.49
CA PRO A 664 -18.44 -31.28 -11.56
C PRO A 664 -18.92 -30.77 -12.93
N THR A 665 -17.98 -30.51 -13.84
CA THR A 665 -18.25 -29.97 -15.20
C THR A 665 -19.40 -30.64 -15.93
N GLU A 666 -19.45 -31.98 -15.89
CA GLU A 666 -20.47 -32.78 -16.58
C GLU A 666 -21.90 -32.59 -16.01
N GLN A 667 -22.01 -32.24 -14.73
CA GLN A 667 -23.29 -31.96 -14.06
C GLN A 667 -23.71 -30.51 -14.22
N PHE A 668 -22.74 -29.59 -14.33
CA PHE A 668 -22.98 -28.17 -14.52
C PHE A 668 -23.48 -27.82 -15.92
N LYS A 669 -22.78 -28.34 -16.99
CA LYS A 669 -23.08 -27.98 -18.36
C LYS A 669 -24.57 -28.14 -18.78
N PRO A 670 -25.27 -29.19 -18.36
CA PRO A 670 -26.69 -29.37 -18.72
C PRO A 670 -27.64 -28.38 -18.03
N LEU A 671 -27.19 -27.70 -16.99
CA LEU A 671 -28.00 -26.71 -16.26
C LEU A 671 -27.94 -25.31 -16.87
N CYS A 672 -26.97 -25.05 -17.73
CA CYS A 672 -26.75 -23.75 -18.38
C CYS A 672 -27.26 -23.76 -19.82
N LEU A 673 -27.72 -22.60 -20.28
CA LEU A 673 -28.01 -22.37 -21.71
C LEU A 673 -26.72 -22.35 -22.53
N ASN A 674 -25.73 -21.62 -22.02
CA ASN A 674 -24.47 -21.41 -22.69
C ASN A 674 -23.30 -21.44 -21.67
N PRO A 675 -22.80 -22.65 -21.31
CA PRO A 675 -21.72 -22.77 -20.35
C PRO A 675 -20.43 -22.17 -20.90
N ARG A 676 -19.92 -21.14 -20.20
CA ARG A 676 -18.75 -20.37 -20.58
C ARG A 676 -17.49 -20.95 -19.95
N LEU A 677 -16.46 -21.20 -20.76
CA LEU A 677 -15.13 -21.59 -20.28
C LEU A 677 -14.39 -20.34 -19.79
N VAL A 678 -14.26 -20.22 -18.46
CA VAL A 678 -13.73 -19.03 -17.79
C VAL A 678 -12.21 -19.03 -17.76
N SER A 679 -11.63 -20.10 -17.23
CA SER A 679 -10.19 -20.20 -17.01
C SER A 679 -9.70 -21.64 -17.05
N PHE A 680 -8.39 -21.79 -17.16
CA PHE A 680 -7.69 -23.06 -17.07
C PHE A 680 -6.46 -22.89 -16.18
N PRO A 681 -6.60 -23.05 -14.87
CA PRO A 681 -5.46 -23.18 -13.95
C PRO A 681 -4.76 -24.52 -14.15
N PHE A 682 -3.41 -24.52 -14.10
CA PHE A 682 -2.62 -25.72 -14.33
C PHE A 682 -1.24 -25.65 -13.66
N ASN A 683 -0.61 -26.82 -13.49
CA ASN A 683 0.74 -26.97 -12.97
C ASN A 683 1.71 -27.43 -14.06
N VAL A 684 2.97 -27.18 -13.84
CA VAL A 684 4.06 -27.59 -14.69
C VAL A 684 5.03 -28.49 -13.93
N LYS A 685 5.80 -29.30 -14.67
CA LYS A 685 6.83 -30.13 -14.10
C LYS A 685 7.91 -29.32 -13.41
N ASP A 686 8.49 -29.85 -12.36
CA ASP A 686 9.53 -29.18 -11.57
C ASP A 686 10.63 -28.56 -12.46
N GLY A 687 10.79 -27.23 -12.32
CA GLY A 687 11.81 -26.45 -13.05
C GLY A 687 11.50 -26.12 -14.50
N ALA A 688 10.27 -26.40 -14.98
CA ALA A 688 9.81 -26.08 -16.34
C ALA A 688 9.08 -24.73 -16.44
N ASP A 689 9.01 -23.95 -15.35
CA ASP A 689 8.30 -22.67 -15.29
C ASP A 689 8.76 -21.68 -16.35
N SER A 690 10.09 -21.55 -16.55
CA SER A 690 10.66 -20.62 -17.52
C SER A 690 10.32 -20.97 -18.98
N ASP A 691 10.28 -22.26 -19.30
CA ASP A 691 9.96 -22.75 -20.66
C ASP A 691 8.47 -22.49 -20.95
N MET A 692 7.59 -22.82 -19.99
CA MET A 692 6.16 -22.55 -20.10
C MET A 692 5.88 -21.05 -20.18
N ASN A 693 6.53 -20.23 -19.35
CA ASN A 693 6.36 -18.77 -19.38
C ASN A 693 6.76 -18.18 -20.75
N SER A 694 7.85 -18.67 -21.33
CA SER A 694 8.30 -18.25 -22.67
C SER A 694 7.31 -18.67 -23.77
N PHE A 695 6.75 -19.87 -23.67
CA PHE A 695 5.72 -20.37 -24.58
C PHE A 695 4.45 -19.50 -24.49
N LEU A 696 3.95 -19.26 -23.26
CA LEU A 696 2.73 -18.50 -23.02
C LEU A 696 2.86 -17.06 -23.51
N SER A 697 3.99 -16.39 -23.18
CA SER A 697 4.25 -15.03 -23.67
C SER A 697 4.19 -14.96 -25.20
N ASN A 698 4.89 -15.87 -25.88
CA ASN A 698 4.86 -15.91 -27.35
C ASN A 698 3.46 -16.21 -27.90
N TYR A 699 2.70 -17.09 -27.25
CA TYR A 699 1.37 -17.48 -27.70
C TYR A 699 0.38 -16.31 -27.64
N VAL A 700 0.31 -15.65 -26.48
CA VAL A 700 -0.62 -14.52 -26.26
C VAL A 700 -0.19 -13.24 -27.00
N GLU A 701 1.08 -13.11 -27.38
CA GLU A 701 1.55 -11.95 -28.15
C GLU A 701 1.33 -12.14 -29.66
N ASN A 702 1.52 -13.35 -30.17
CA ASN A 702 1.63 -13.58 -31.63
C ASN A 702 0.56 -14.49 -32.23
N ILE A 703 -0.15 -15.29 -31.44
CA ILE A 703 -1.09 -16.29 -31.92
C ILE A 703 -2.54 -15.93 -31.56
N GLU A 704 -2.84 -15.73 -30.27
CA GLU A 704 -4.15 -15.31 -29.78
C GLU A 704 -4.05 -14.10 -28.85
N PRO A 705 -4.00 -12.88 -29.38
CA PRO A 705 -3.87 -11.64 -28.58
C PRO A 705 -5.02 -11.39 -27.59
N SER A 706 -6.22 -11.95 -27.86
CA SER A 706 -7.37 -11.90 -26.95
C SER A 706 -7.22 -12.75 -25.69
N MET A 707 -6.17 -13.57 -25.61
CA MET A 707 -5.86 -14.42 -24.45
C MET A 707 -4.74 -13.81 -23.60
N ASN A 708 -4.69 -14.21 -22.33
CA ASN A 708 -3.63 -13.79 -21.40
C ASN A 708 -3.37 -14.87 -20.35
N TYR A 709 -2.33 -14.66 -19.52
CA TYR A 709 -1.97 -15.58 -18.45
C TYR A 709 -1.35 -14.87 -17.26
N GLU A 710 -1.35 -15.53 -16.13
CA GLU A 710 -0.56 -15.18 -14.95
C GLU A 710 0.26 -16.38 -14.47
N SER A 711 1.42 -16.09 -13.85
CA SER A 711 2.31 -17.12 -13.32
C SER A 711 2.64 -16.88 -11.83
N LYS A 712 2.77 -17.96 -11.09
CA LYS A 712 3.21 -17.97 -9.68
C LYS A 712 4.56 -17.29 -9.50
N GLU A 713 5.48 -17.45 -10.47
CA GLU A 713 6.82 -16.87 -10.43
C GLU A 713 6.81 -15.33 -10.33
N THR A 714 5.85 -14.66 -10.97
CA THR A 714 5.71 -13.19 -10.88
C THR A 714 5.49 -12.73 -9.45
N TYR A 715 4.67 -13.44 -8.68
CA TYR A 715 4.41 -13.15 -7.27
C TYR A 715 5.60 -13.50 -6.38
N VAL A 716 6.32 -14.59 -6.68
CA VAL A 716 7.59 -14.98 -6.01
C VAL A 716 8.64 -13.89 -6.18
N GLN A 717 8.83 -13.36 -7.37
CA GLN A 717 9.78 -12.28 -7.63
C GLN A 717 9.43 -11.00 -6.88
N SER A 718 8.15 -10.62 -6.84
CA SER A 718 7.66 -9.46 -6.08
C SER A 718 7.92 -9.62 -4.59
N PHE A 719 7.64 -10.80 -4.02
CA PHE A 719 7.91 -11.11 -2.62
C PHE A 719 9.41 -11.04 -2.27
N ASN A 720 10.26 -11.66 -3.09
CA ASN A 720 11.71 -11.66 -2.89
C ASN A 720 12.29 -10.24 -2.94
N SER A 721 11.79 -9.40 -3.83
CA SER A 721 12.17 -8.00 -3.92
C SER A 721 11.82 -7.24 -2.63
N MET A 722 10.61 -7.42 -2.10
CA MET A 722 10.16 -6.79 -0.86
C MET A 722 10.99 -7.24 0.36
N THR A 723 11.21 -8.53 0.53
CA THR A 723 11.97 -9.08 1.68
C THR A 723 13.44 -8.69 1.63
N SER A 724 14.09 -8.75 0.47
CA SER A 724 15.48 -8.31 0.27
C SER A 724 15.69 -6.85 0.70
N LEU A 725 14.71 -6.01 0.45
CA LEU A 725 14.72 -4.60 0.79
C LEU A 725 14.63 -4.36 2.30
N ILE A 726 13.72 -5.04 2.98
CA ILE A 726 13.58 -4.99 4.44
C ILE A 726 14.90 -5.38 5.10
N ILE A 727 15.55 -6.47 4.62
CA ILE A 727 16.85 -6.93 5.12
C ILE A 727 17.95 -5.88 4.87
N THR A 728 17.99 -5.30 3.68
CA THR A 728 19.03 -4.31 3.31
C THR A 728 18.94 -3.06 4.17
N ILE A 729 17.76 -2.49 4.34
CA ILE A 729 17.57 -1.26 5.13
C ILE A 729 17.76 -1.53 6.61
N GLY A 730 17.13 -2.57 7.14
CA GLY A 730 17.27 -2.95 8.54
C GLY A 730 18.71 -3.32 8.89
N GLY A 731 19.40 -4.02 7.99
CA GLY A 731 20.81 -4.33 8.11
C GLY A 731 21.69 -3.08 8.13
N ALA A 732 21.49 -2.17 7.17
CA ALA A 732 22.23 -0.91 7.12
C ALA A 732 22.04 -0.07 8.40
N LEU A 733 20.82 0.07 8.88
CA LEU A 733 20.51 0.77 10.14
C LEU A 733 21.21 0.11 11.33
N SER A 734 21.17 -1.23 11.41
CA SER A 734 21.81 -1.98 12.49
C SER A 734 23.32 -1.84 12.48
N VAL A 735 23.95 -1.85 11.29
CA VAL A 735 25.40 -1.60 11.14
C VAL A 735 25.77 -0.19 11.57
N ILE A 736 25.00 0.83 11.18
CA ILE A 736 25.22 2.22 11.61
C ILE A 736 25.18 2.31 13.14
N ILE A 737 24.16 1.72 13.78
CA ILE A 737 24.01 1.70 15.23
C ILE A 737 25.18 0.94 15.90
N GLY A 738 25.59 -0.18 15.32
CA GLY A 738 26.74 -0.96 15.79
C GLY A 738 28.07 -0.22 15.74
N LEU A 739 28.39 0.40 14.60
CA LEU A 739 29.61 1.19 14.40
C LEU A 739 29.71 2.39 15.36
N ILE A 740 28.59 2.96 15.73
CA ILE A 740 28.52 4.07 16.65
C ILE A 740 28.61 3.57 18.12
N GLY A 741 28.21 2.33 18.39
CA GLY A 741 28.31 1.72 19.72
C GLY A 741 29.74 1.33 20.13
N ILE A 742 30.63 1.15 19.17
CA ILE A 742 32.06 0.86 19.35
C ILE A 742 32.83 2.18 19.56
#